data_0df2adf2be916eee3824274a21b2e234
#
_entry.id   0df2adf2be916eee3824274a21b2e234
#
_cell.length_a   1.000
_cell.length_b   1.000
_cell.length_c   1.000
_cell.angle_alpha   90.00
_cell.angle_beta   90.00
_cell.angle_gamma   90.00
#
_symmetry.space_group_name_H-M   'P 1'
#
loop_
_entity.id
_entity.type
_entity.pdbx_description
1 polymer ?
#
loop_
_entity_poly.entity_id
_entity_poly.type
_entity_poly.pdbx_seq_one_letter_code
_entity_poly.pdbx_strand_id
1 'polypeptide(L)'
;MKKRFPKEEYQVPFFDESGYARKLCPRCGEYFWTAVPDMEICGEATSKGCSLYKFIGNPPTRRAYSVREMREAFLSFFEKRGHKRMRPYPVVARWRDDLYLTSASIVDFQPYVTNGIVPPPANPLVISQPCIRLVDVDNTGPTFGRHGTIFEMGGHHAFNYPDKEVYWKDETVRYHNEFVTKELGIPLEEVTYKEHVWSGGGNAGPDLETVVRGLEVATLVFMKFRVVDSEFVELPIRTVDTGYGIERYAWISQGAVSGFHTIYGPVLDSVFKMASVECIDHKLLGEVAKFSGAFNLDKSTERERVLEKAAAHVGMTTSQLAAFLQPIYNIFAVTDHTKSLAFMLAEGVVPSNVQEGYLTRLLIRRTYRLLKALGIQNRLNDIIDLQVEEWSKDFPHLKEMQDEIIEVLSVERQKFEETLKRGNTLVARIAEDLKVKGKRQIPTTTLVELYDSHGLPPEAVRESAEREGIEVESPEDFYRMVAERHLQAPPKAIVTDERLSLVANLPETRMLYYEDPYQKTFKSRVLRVISSNQVILAETAFYPEGGGQPSDEGELKFGGKKPEVVEVQKVGKAIIHVLKGTVPREGEEVEGTINWERRSYLMRAHTATHLIMGAARRVLGQHVWQAGAQKNVEQARLDITHYQRLTLDEVFKIETLANQVVIDMIPVETLWLQRDEAEAKHGFRLYQGGAVPGKEIRVVKVGDWEVEACAGTHVRNTGEIGFIKILYTERIQDGVERIVYATGRYAIEASQVKEKLLQKLSETLEAPAEKLLSTAQHLLKERKDNRQENKRLIEELTTLEIGKNLKEAVKMVRIGDVKLSIQEFTPLSIDRMIRTASKLTEREAEAVTMFYGKDEKTVRFVVMVGRKALEKGAKANEIANETARLLGGGGSGRPEFAQGGGTKADRIDEAIKKAEETLKKQVSKKPK
;
A
#
# COMPACT_ATOMS: atom_id res chain seq x y z
N MET A 1 -10.62 -19.17 -27.79
CA MET A 1 -11.79 -20.06 -27.66
C MET A 1 -11.85 -20.50 -26.21
N LYS A 2 -12.93 -20.20 -25.45
CA LYS A 2 -13.12 -20.79 -24.12
C LYS A 2 -13.24 -22.31 -24.32
N LYS A 3 -12.33 -23.11 -23.75
CA LYS A 3 -12.47 -24.59 -23.75
C LYS A 3 -13.80 -24.90 -23.05
N ARG A 4 -14.74 -25.53 -23.74
CA ARG A 4 -15.98 -26.03 -23.13
C ARG A 4 -15.74 -27.48 -22.70
N PHE A 5 -16.30 -27.85 -21.55
CA PHE A 5 -16.33 -29.24 -21.13
C PHE A 5 -17.41 -30.03 -21.96
N PRO A 6 -17.29 -31.33 -22.11
CA PRO A 6 -18.30 -32.15 -22.76
C PRO A 6 -19.62 -32.18 -21.96
N LYS A 7 -20.74 -32.57 -22.63
CA LYS A 7 -22.10 -32.59 -22.04
C LYS A 7 -22.15 -33.39 -20.73
N GLU A 8 -21.45 -34.50 -20.69
CA GLU A 8 -21.40 -35.45 -19.55
C GLU A 8 -20.86 -34.78 -18.25
N GLU A 9 -20.11 -33.69 -18.37
CA GLU A 9 -19.64 -32.95 -17.21
C GLU A 9 -20.72 -32.08 -16.55
N TYR A 10 -21.83 -31.81 -17.26
CA TYR A 10 -22.93 -30.97 -16.78
C TYR A 10 -24.23 -31.78 -16.56
N GLN A 11 -24.37 -32.98 -17.14
CA GLN A 11 -25.54 -33.81 -16.97
C GLN A 11 -25.50 -34.52 -15.63
N VAL A 12 -26.61 -34.46 -14.90
CA VAL A 12 -26.82 -35.15 -13.61
C VAL A 12 -28.17 -35.88 -13.64
N PRO A 13 -28.31 -37.01 -12.92
CA PRO A 13 -29.57 -37.75 -12.82
C PRO A 13 -30.78 -36.91 -12.44
N PHE A 14 -30.61 -35.96 -11.58
CA PHE A 14 -31.66 -35.04 -11.14
C PHE A 14 -32.32 -34.29 -12.30
N PHE A 15 -31.59 -33.93 -13.35
CA PHE A 15 -32.18 -33.22 -14.48
C PHE A 15 -33.16 -34.11 -15.28
N ASP A 16 -32.79 -35.38 -15.48
CA ASP A 16 -33.64 -36.33 -16.18
C ASP A 16 -34.89 -36.69 -15.34
N GLU A 17 -34.70 -36.88 -14.01
CA GLU A 17 -35.80 -37.15 -13.08
C GLU A 17 -36.80 -36.01 -12.92
N SER A 18 -36.33 -34.77 -13.01
CA SER A 18 -37.13 -33.56 -12.80
C SER A 18 -37.60 -32.90 -14.10
N GLY A 19 -37.42 -33.58 -15.25
CA GLY A 19 -37.90 -33.16 -16.55
C GLY A 19 -37.13 -31.95 -17.14
N TYR A 20 -35.90 -31.74 -16.73
CA TYR A 20 -35.04 -30.70 -17.31
C TYR A 20 -34.51 -31.17 -18.70
N ALA A 21 -34.64 -30.28 -19.68
CA ALA A 21 -34.08 -30.48 -21.01
C ALA A 21 -32.90 -29.52 -21.25
N ARG A 22 -31.84 -30.06 -21.87
CA ARG A 22 -30.68 -29.27 -22.32
C ARG A 22 -31.00 -28.57 -23.64
N LYS A 23 -30.78 -27.25 -23.68
CA LYS A 23 -31.03 -26.42 -24.86
C LYS A 23 -29.86 -25.47 -25.13
N LEU A 24 -29.72 -25.02 -26.36
CA LEU A 24 -28.78 -23.98 -26.77
C LEU A 24 -29.52 -22.65 -26.90
N CYS A 25 -29.13 -21.64 -26.15
CA CYS A 25 -29.72 -20.31 -26.25
C CYS A 25 -29.31 -19.63 -27.57
N PRO A 26 -30.25 -19.29 -28.46
CA PRO A 26 -29.91 -18.69 -29.77
C PRO A 26 -29.37 -17.26 -29.66
N ARG A 27 -29.55 -16.60 -28.52
CA ARG A 27 -29.09 -15.21 -28.29
C ARG A 27 -27.68 -15.14 -27.72
N CYS A 28 -27.38 -15.90 -26.64
CA CYS A 28 -26.05 -15.86 -26.03
C CYS A 28 -25.11 -16.97 -26.50
N GLY A 29 -25.65 -18.04 -27.11
CA GLY A 29 -24.87 -19.18 -27.60
C GLY A 29 -24.38 -20.11 -26.48
N GLU A 30 -24.89 -19.98 -25.23
CA GLU A 30 -24.58 -20.87 -24.13
C GLU A 30 -25.64 -21.97 -23.97
N TYR A 31 -25.24 -23.16 -23.50
CA TYR A 31 -26.16 -24.22 -23.14
C TYR A 31 -26.80 -23.95 -21.79
N PHE A 32 -28.08 -24.40 -21.67
CA PHE A 32 -28.82 -24.30 -20.42
C PHE A 32 -29.79 -25.44 -20.23
N TRP A 33 -30.16 -25.70 -18.99
CA TRP A 33 -31.12 -26.72 -18.58
C TRP A 33 -32.36 -26.04 -18.02
N THR A 34 -33.54 -26.46 -18.46
CA THR A 34 -34.83 -25.91 -18.08
C THR A 34 -35.90 -27.02 -18.00
N ALA A 35 -36.78 -26.89 -16.98
CA ALA A 35 -37.96 -27.76 -16.86
C ALA A 35 -39.15 -27.26 -17.73
N VAL A 36 -39.02 -26.16 -18.47
CA VAL A 36 -40.05 -25.57 -19.32
C VAL A 36 -39.82 -26.03 -20.76
N PRO A 37 -40.71 -26.88 -21.32
CA PRO A 37 -40.53 -27.46 -22.66
C PRO A 37 -40.41 -26.42 -23.80
N ASP A 38 -41.11 -25.30 -23.71
CA ASP A 38 -41.18 -24.28 -24.77
C ASP A 38 -40.16 -23.14 -24.55
N MET A 39 -39.32 -23.21 -23.52
CA MET A 39 -38.31 -22.18 -23.27
C MET A 39 -37.15 -22.31 -24.23
N GLU A 40 -37.00 -21.36 -25.16
CA GLU A 40 -35.91 -21.36 -26.17
C GLU A 40 -34.68 -20.52 -25.72
N ILE A 41 -34.87 -19.62 -24.77
CA ILE A 41 -33.88 -18.64 -24.35
C ILE A 41 -33.52 -18.90 -22.88
N CYS A 42 -32.23 -18.78 -22.51
CA CYS A 42 -31.75 -19.11 -21.15
C CYS A 42 -32.36 -18.25 -20.02
N GLY A 43 -33.03 -17.15 -20.32
CA GLY A 43 -33.79 -16.33 -19.40
C GLY A 43 -32.93 -15.32 -18.59
N GLU A 44 -31.62 -15.31 -18.71
CA GLU A 44 -30.75 -14.36 -18.01
C GLU A 44 -30.83 -12.96 -18.62
N ALA A 45 -30.89 -11.95 -17.76
CA ALA A 45 -30.82 -10.54 -18.16
C ALA A 45 -29.36 -10.15 -18.45
N THR A 46 -29.01 -10.10 -19.73
CA THR A 46 -27.65 -9.75 -20.19
C THR A 46 -27.72 -8.73 -21.34
N SER A 47 -26.57 -8.12 -21.66
CA SER A 47 -26.42 -7.23 -22.83
C SER A 47 -26.78 -7.90 -24.15
N LYS A 48 -26.73 -9.23 -24.22
CA LYS A 48 -27.15 -10.02 -25.39
C LYS A 48 -28.69 -10.10 -25.54
N GLY A 49 -29.44 -9.57 -24.59
CA GLY A 49 -30.89 -9.42 -24.67
C GLY A 49 -31.66 -10.72 -24.52
N CYS A 50 -31.15 -11.66 -23.73
CA CYS A 50 -31.87 -12.92 -23.47
C CYS A 50 -33.12 -12.67 -22.59
N SER A 51 -33.07 -11.73 -21.64
CA SER A 51 -34.21 -11.37 -20.81
C SER A 51 -34.06 -9.97 -20.22
N LEU A 52 -35.07 -9.54 -19.44
CA LEU A 52 -35.04 -8.47 -18.47
C LEU A 52 -35.31 -9.05 -17.08
N TYR A 53 -35.06 -8.29 -16.02
CA TYR A 53 -35.46 -8.72 -14.68
C TYR A 53 -37.00 -8.77 -14.57
N LYS A 54 -37.53 -9.95 -14.30
CA LYS A 54 -38.97 -10.22 -14.14
C LYS A 54 -39.41 -10.26 -12.68
N PHE A 55 -38.48 -10.25 -11.74
CA PHE A 55 -38.79 -10.32 -10.32
C PHE A 55 -39.04 -8.95 -9.67
N ILE A 56 -38.65 -7.84 -10.29
CA ILE A 56 -38.88 -6.49 -9.75
C ILE A 56 -40.35 -6.22 -9.71
N GLY A 57 -40.88 -5.97 -8.49
CA GLY A 57 -42.30 -5.85 -8.23
C GLY A 57 -43.10 -7.17 -8.31
N ASN A 58 -42.47 -8.28 -8.58
CA ASN A 58 -43.08 -9.62 -8.73
C ASN A 58 -42.12 -10.72 -8.19
N PRO A 59 -41.92 -10.80 -6.88
CA PRO A 59 -41.02 -11.78 -6.27
C PRO A 59 -41.50 -13.22 -6.46
N PRO A 60 -40.59 -14.21 -6.74
CA PRO A 60 -40.98 -15.59 -6.92
C PRO A 60 -41.07 -16.41 -5.62
N THR A 61 -40.64 -15.87 -4.51
CA THR A 61 -40.55 -16.57 -3.22
C THR A 61 -41.87 -16.51 -2.44
N ARG A 62 -42.06 -17.40 -1.46
CA ARG A 62 -43.27 -17.39 -0.61
C ARG A 62 -43.39 -16.18 0.31
N ARG A 63 -42.23 -15.60 0.70
CA ARG A 63 -42.13 -14.40 1.53
C ARG A 63 -40.92 -13.58 1.20
N ALA A 64 -40.90 -12.34 1.63
CA ALA A 64 -39.68 -11.52 1.62
C ALA A 64 -38.72 -11.96 2.72
N TYR A 65 -37.43 -11.89 2.43
CA TYR A 65 -36.35 -12.13 3.38
C TYR A 65 -35.44 -10.89 3.43
N SER A 66 -35.03 -10.47 4.62
CA SER A 66 -33.87 -9.61 4.78
C SER A 66 -32.59 -10.39 4.47
N VAL A 67 -31.46 -9.68 4.27
CA VAL A 67 -30.16 -10.34 4.04
C VAL A 67 -29.80 -11.27 5.21
N ARG A 68 -30.05 -10.82 6.46
CA ARG A 68 -29.81 -11.62 7.68
C ARG A 68 -30.67 -12.87 7.74
N GLU A 69 -31.96 -12.77 7.44
CA GLU A 69 -32.84 -13.94 7.39
C GLU A 69 -32.46 -14.90 6.27
N MET A 70 -32.05 -14.39 5.10
CA MET A 70 -31.59 -15.22 3.99
C MET A 70 -30.31 -15.97 4.33
N ARG A 71 -29.33 -15.30 4.96
CA ARG A 71 -28.10 -15.92 5.47
C ARG A 71 -28.44 -17.05 6.42
N GLU A 72 -29.33 -16.81 7.40
CA GLU A 72 -29.69 -17.82 8.38
C GLU A 72 -30.48 -18.98 7.76
N ALA A 73 -31.38 -18.72 6.83
CA ALA A 73 -32.09 -19.76 6.09
C ALA A 73 -31.12 -20.66 5.31
N PHE A 74 -30.12 -20.05 4.63
CA PHE A 74 -29.08 -20.79 3.92
C PHE A 74 -28.23 -21.64 4.87
N LEU A 75 -27.66 -21.06 5.90
CA LEU A 75 -26.79 -21.77 6.83
C LEU A 75 -27.52 -22.91 7.53
N SER A 76 -28.74 -22.63 8.07
CA SER A 76 -29.54 -23.64 8.75
C SER A 76 -30.03 -24.76 7.84
N PHE A 77 -30.28 -24.48 6.55
CA PHE A 77 -30.67 -25.49 5.60
C PHE A 77 -29.57 -26.57 5.42
N PHE A 78 -28.32 -26.14 5.30
CA PHE A 78 -27.19 -27.05 5.14
C PHE A 78 -26.74 -27.69 6.47
N GLU A 79 -26.86 -27.00 7.62
CA GLU A 79 -26.61 -27.62 8.92
C GLU A 79 -27.53 -28.82 9.16
N LYS A 80 -28.83 -28.69 8.85
CA LYS A 80 -29.79 -29.80 8.93
C LYS A 80 -29.44 -30.99 8.02
N ARG A 81 -28.55 -30.79 7.04
CA ARG A 81 -28.04 -31.81 6.13
C ARG A 81 -26.63 -32.27 6.43
N GLY A 82 -26.14 -32.01 7.65
CA GLY A 82 -24.87 -32.50 8.16
C GLY A 82 -23.65 -31.64 7.81
N HIS A 83 -23.84 -30.46 7.24
CA HIS A 83 -22.73 -29.53 7.01
C HIS A 83 -22.38 -28.79 8.31
N LYS A 84 -21.10 -28.69 8.61
CA LYS A 84 -20.66 -27.88 9.76
C LYS A 84 -20.63 -26.40 9.41
N ARG A 85 -21.36 -25.57 10.17
CA ARG A 85 -21.32 -24.12 10.02
C ARG A 85 -19.94 -23.59 10.43
N MET A 86 -19.31 -22.84 9.51
CA MET A 86 -18.05 -22.14 9.73
C MET A 86 -18.29 -20.67 10.04
N ARG A 87 -17.39 -20.08 10.84
CA ARG A 87 -17.31 -18.63 10.97
C ARG A 87 -16.67 -18.03 9.71
N PRO A 88 -17.12 -16.85 9.26
CA PRO A 88 -16.48 -16.21 8.14
C PRO A 88 -15.02 -15.86 8.44
N TYR A 89 -14.19 -15.93 7.43
CA TYR A 89 -12.82 -15.48 7.45
C TYR A 89 -12.75 -13.97 7.25
N PRO A 90 -11.61 -13.31 7.57
CA PRO A 90 -11.44 -11.89 7.27
C PRO A 90 -11.57 -11.58 5.78
N VAL A 91 -11.99 -10.36 5.46
CA VAL A 91 -11.98 -9.87 4.07
C VAL A 91 -10.57 -9.57 3.56
N VAL A 92 -9.59 -9.40 4.46
CA VAL A 92 -8.17 -9.25 4.14
C VAL A 92 -7.47 -10.60 4.34
N ALA A 93 -7.00 -11.20 3.23
CA ALA A 93 -6.53 -12.58 3.18
C ALA A 93 -5.07 -12.75 3.65
N ARG A 94 -4.75 -12.39 4.91
CA ARG A 94 -3.38 -12.44 5.47
C ARG A 94 -2.80 -13.84 5.63
N TRP A 95 -3.63 -14.89 5.59
CA TRP A 95 -3.19 -16.29 5.58
C TRP A 95 -2.73 -16.78 4.20
N ARG A 96 -2.75 -15.88 3.18
CA ARG A 96 -2.35 -16.13 1.79
C ARG A 96 -1.29 -15.14 1.34
N ASP A 97 -0.41 -15.60 0.45
CA ASP A 97 0.67 -14.76 -0.12
C ASP A 97 0.36 -14.28 -1.54
N ASP A 98 -0.67 -14.85 -2.19
CA ASP A 98 -1.01 -14.63 -3.60
C ASP A 98 -2.24 -13.73 -3.80
N LEU A 99 -2.97 -13.43 -2.74
CA LEU A 99 -4.17 -12.58 -2.75
C LEU A 99 -4.14 -11.59 -1.58
N TYR A 100 -4.69 -10.41 -1.80
CA TYR A 100 -4.86 -9.40 -0.76
C TYR A 100 -6.24 -9.45 -0.10
N LEU A 101 -7.27 -9.78 -0.89
CA LEU A 101 -8.68 -9.70 -0.47
C LEU A 101 -9.39 -11.01 -0.74
N THR A 102 -10.29 -11.40 0.17
CA THR A 102 -11.16 -12.56 0.02
C THR A 102 -12.25 -12.24 -1.00
N SER A 103 -12.22 -12.90 -2.15
CA SER A 103 -13.13 -12.64 -3.28
C SER A 103 -14.23 -13.70 -3.48
N ALA A 104 -14.14 -14.84 -2.77
CA ALA A 104 -15.09 -15.93 -2.78
C ALA A 104 -14.89 -16.79 -1.53
N SER A 105 -15.91 -17.57 -1.11
CA SER A 105 -15.84 -18.46 0.05
C SER A 105 -14.80 -19.56 -0.09
N ILE A 106 -14.52 -20.03 -1.30
CA ILE A 106 -13.49 -21.06 -1.54
C ILE A 106 -12.06 -20.55 -1.32
N VAL A 107 -11.84 -19.24 -1.37
CA VAL A 107 -10.54 -18.62 -1.11
C VAL A 107 -10.02 -18.98 0.29
N ASP A 108 -10.91 -19.20 1.23
CA ASP A 108 -10.59 -19.57 2.61
C ASP A 108 -9.87 -20.92 2.69
N PHE A 109 -10.12 -21.80 1.70
CA PHE A 109 -9.60 -23.16 1.64
C PHE A 109 -8.55 -23.37 0.53
N GLN A 110 -8.43 -22.43 -0.39
CA GLN A 110 -7.38 -22.45 -1.42
C GLN A 110 -6.08 -21.82 -0.91
N PRO A 111 -4.93 -22.27 -1.42
CA PRO A 111 -4.68 -23.49 -2.21
C PRO A 111 -4.46 -24.72 -1.32
N TYR A 112 -4.43 -24.56 -0.02
CA TYR A 112 -3.91 -25.59 0.91
C TYR A 112 -4.84 -26.80 1.02
N VAL A 113 -6.15 -26.58 1.22
CA VAL A 113 -7.12 -27.68 1.33
C VAL A 113 -7.40 -28.29 -0.04
N THR A 114 -7.65 -27.46 -1.06
CA THR A 114 -7.98 -27.94 -2.42
C THR A 114 -6.85 -28.75 -3.07
N ASN A 115 -5.61 -28.50 -2.70
CA ASN A 115 -4.45 -29.28 -3.15
C ASN A 115 -4.08 -30.44 -2.20
N GLY A 116 -4.85 -30.68 -1.15
CA GLY A 116 -4.62 -31.79 -0.21
C GLY A 116 -3.43 -31.59 0.73
N ILE A 117 -2.92 -30.38 0.87
CA ILE A 117 -1.78 -30.04 1.74
C ILE A 117 -2.23 -30.00 3.21
N VAL A 118 -3.41 -29.45 3.45
CA VAL A 118 -4.03 -29.31 4.77
C VAL A 118 -5.42 -29.94 4.73
N PRO A 119 -5.86 -30.70 5.77
CA PRO A 119 -7.24 -31.18 5.82
C PRO A 119 -8.22 -30.02 5.96
N PRO A 120 -9.45 -30.15 5.45
CA PRO A 120 -10.48 -29.15 5.67
C PRO A 120 -10.87 -29.11 7.16
N PRO A 121 -11.26 -27.93 7.69
CA PRO A 121 -11.67 -27.78 9.11
C PRO A 121 -12.97 -28.55 9.42
N ALA A 122 -13.73 -28.86 8.39
CA ALA A 122 -14.88 -29.78 8.44
C ALA A 122 -15.20 -30.28 7.02
N ASN A 123 -15.87 -31.44 6.92
CA ASN A 123 -16.23 -32.01 5.62
C ASN A 123 -17.50 -32.85 5.73
N PRO A 124 -18.66 -32.41 5.20
CA PRO A 124 -18.85 -31.15 4.48
C PRO A 124 -18.99 -29.94 5.41
N LEU A 125 -18.87 -28.73 4.85
CA LEU A 125 -19.04 -27.48 5.57
C LEU A 125 -19.92 -26.48 4.84
N VAL A 126 -20.46 -25.49 5.59
CA VAL A 126 -21.22 -24.35 5.09
C VAL A 126 -20.75 -23.04 5.71
N ILE A 127 -20.67 -21.99 4.91
CA ILE A 127 -20.18 -20.68 5.31
C ILE A 127 -20.97 -19.58 4.59
N SER A 128 -21.12 -18.41 5.22
CA SER A 128 -21.48 -17.16 4.55
C SER A 128 -20.33 -16.19 4.71
N GLN A 129 -19.58 -15.99 3.63
CA GLN A 129 -18.31 -15.27 3.61
C GLN A 129 -18.49 -13.86 3.05
N PRO A 130 -18.19 -12.78 3.81
CA PRO A 130 -18.03 -11.45 3.25
C PRO A 130 -16.87 -11.43 2.26
N CYS A 131 -17.15 -10.97 1.04
CA CYS A 131 -16.19 -10.94 -0.06
C CYS A 131 -16.03 -9.52 -0.59
N ILE A 132 -14.81 -9.16 -0.99
CA ILE A 132 -14.50 -7.88 -1.63
C ILE A 132 -14.02 -8.10 -3.06
N ARG A 133 -14.70 -7.42 -4.01
CA ARG A 133 -14.37 -7.44 -5.45
C ARG A 133 -14.29 -6.03 -6.00
N LEU A 134 -13.10 -5.44 -5.99
CA LEU A 134 -12.89 -4.08 -6.48
C LEU A 134 -12.85 -3.98 -8.01
N VAL A 135 -12.80 -5.11 -8.73
CA VAL A 135 -13.00 -5.14 -10.19
C VAL A 135 -14.41 -4.66 -10.58
N ASP A 136 -15.37 -4.76 -9.68
CA ASP A 136 -16.75 -4.33 -9.90
C ASP A 136 -17.01 -2.87 -9.50
N VAL A 137 -15.98 -2.12 -9.09
CA VAL A 137 -16.09 -0.76 -8.54
C VAL A 137 -16.82 0.22 -9.48
N ASP A 138 -16.62 0.10 -10.79
CA ASP A 138 -17.28 0.95 -11.79
C ASP A 138 -18.69 0.44 -12.17
N ASN A 139 -18.98 -0.86 -11.96
CA ASN A 139 -20.29 -1.46 -12.14
C ASN A 139 -21.23 -1.23 -10.95
N THR A 140 -20.66 -0.84 -9.78
CA THR A 140 -21.45 -0.51 -8.59
C THR A 140 -22.26 0.76 -8.86
N GLY A 141 -23.56 0.70 -8.63
CA GLY A 141 -24.52 1.76 -8.97
C GLY A 141 -25.26 1.46 -10.25
N PRO A 142 -24.63 1.50 -11.45
CA PRO A 142 -25.35 1.29 -12.73
C PRO A 142 -26.06 -0.04 -12.84
N THR A 143 -25.58 -1.09 -12.20
CA THR A 143 -26.18 -2.43 -12.24
C THR A 143 -27.23 -2.70 -11.14
N PHE A 144 -27.64 -1.66 -10.39
CA PHE A 144 -28.70 -1.69 -9.39
C PHE A 144 -28.51 -2.76 -8.29
N GLY A 145 -27.28 -3.15 -7.99
CA GLY A 145 -26.95 -4.13 -6.96
C GLY A 145 -26.70 -5.55 -7.47
N ARG A 146 -26.65 -5.78 -8.81
CA ARG A 146 -26.08 -7.02 -9.35
C ARG A 146 -24.60 -7.14 -9.01
N HIS A 147 -23.87 -6.02 -9.04
CA HIS A 147 -22.47 -5.91 -8.64
C HIS A 147 -22.34 -4.95 -7.46
N GLY A 148 -21.57 -5.35 -6.48
CA GLY A 148 -21.13 -4.54 -5.34
C GLY A 148 -19.66 -4.77 -5.09
N THR A 149 -18.99 -3.83 -4.43
CA THR A 149 -17.58 -3.99 -4.02
C THR A 149 -17.46 -4.90 -2.80
N ILE A 150 -18.53 -5.04 -2.02
CA ILE A 150 -18.65 -5.99 -0.89
C ILE A 150 -19.99 -6.71 -0.93
N PHE A 151 -19.97 -8.02 -0.74
CA PHE A 151 -21.16 -8.86 -0.69
C PHE A 151 -20.90 -10.12 0.14
N GLU A 152 -21.96 -10.83 0.55
CA GLU A 152 -21.84 -12.12 1.22
C GLU A 152 -22.04 -13.27 0.21
N MET A 153 -21.05 -14.15 0.15
CA MET A 153 -21.14 -15.38 -0.61
C MET A 153 -21.44 -16.54 0.32
N GLY A 154 -22.66 -17.11 0.18
CA GLY A 154 -22.97 -18.41 0.79
C GLY A 154 -22.24 -19.51 0.03
N GLY A 155 -21.51 -20.34 0.75
CA GLY A 155 -20.83 -21.48 0.18
C GLY A 155 -21.12 -22.75 0.97
N HIS A 156 -21.46 -23.86 0.28
CA HIS A 156 -21.31 -25.18 0.87
C HIS A 156 -20.25 -25.94 0.11
N HIS A 157 -19.37 -26.60 0.84
CA HIS A 157 -18.19 -27.25 0.26
C HIS A 157 -18.08 -28.69 0.72
N ALA A 158 -17.71 -29.57 -0.23
CA ALA A 158 -17.37 -30.96 0.04
C ALA A 158 -16.04 -31.29 -0.63
N PHE A 159 -15.14 -31.85 0.16
CA PHE A 159 -13.79 -32.22 -0.29
C PHE A 159 -13.73 -33.74 -0.48
N ASN A 160 -13.73 -34.22 -1.72
CA ASN A 160 -13.82 -35.62 -2.08
C ASN A 160 -12.43 -36.19 -2.30
N TYR A 161 -11.98 -36.99 -1.35
CA TYR A 161 -10.73 -37.72 -1.43
C TYR A 161 -10.90 -38.96 -2.31
N PRO A 162 -9.83 -39.52 -2.92
CA PRO A 162 -9.92 -40.71 -3.79
C PRO A 162 -10.57 -41.93 -3.13
N ASP A 163 -10.42 -42.07 -1.82
CA ASP A 163 -10.93 -43.16 -0.99
C ASP A 163 -12.23 -42.83 -0.25
N LYS A 164 -12.67 -41.57 -0.28
CA LYS A 164 -13.85 -41.10 0.48
C LYS A 164 -14.55 -39.95 -0.22
N GLU A 165 -15.60 -40.31 -1.00
CA GLU A 165 -16.51 -39.30 -1.52
C GLU A 165 -17.54 -38.89 -0.47
N VAL A 166 -17.79 -37.59 -0.33
CA VAL A 166 -18.80 -37.01 0.55
C VAL A 166 -20.10 -36.83 -0.24
N TYR A 167 -20.06 -36.00 -1.27
CA TYR A 167 -21.05 -35.86 -2.32
C TYR A 167 -20.49 -35.10 -3.53
N TRP A 168 -21.09 -35.26 -4.70
CA TRP A 168 -20.62 -34.68 -5.94
C TRP A 168 -21.75 -33.94 -6.68
N LYS A 169 -21.73 -33.93 -7.99
CA LYS A 169 -22.58 -33.11 -8.86
C LYS A 169 -24.09 -33.27 -8.62
N ASP A 170 -24.62 -34.48 -8.56
CA ASP A 170 -26.05 -34.73 -8.48
C ASP A 170 -26.61 -34.19 -7.14
N GLU A 171 -26.02 -34.56 -6.05
CA GLU A 171 -26.40 -34.10 -4.70
C GLU A 171 -26.26 -32.57 -4.57
N THR A 172 -25.22 -31.99 -5.17
CA THR A 172 -25.04 -30.53 -5.18
C THR A 172 -26.23 -29.84 -5.86
N VAL A 173 -26.62 -30.29 -7.02
CA VAL A 173 -27.75 -29.76 -7.77
C VAL A 173 -29.06 -30.00 -7.01
N ARG A 174 -29.24 -31.20 -6.40
CA ARG A 174 -30.42 -31.51 -5.57
C ARG A 174 -30.52 -30.60 -4.36
N TYR A 175 -29.43 -30.39 -3.61
CA TYR A 175 -29.40 -29.49 -2.47
C TYR A 175 -29.77 -28.07 -2.90
N HIS A 176 -29.17 -27.57 -3.99
CA HIS A 176 -29.53 -26.29 -4.53
C HIS A 176 -31.01 -26.18 -4.88
N ASN A 177 -31.50 -27.16 -5.65
CA ASN A 177 -32.92 -27.17 -6.07
C ASN A 177 -33.88 -27.24 -4.86
N GLU A 178 -33.57 -28.06 -3.86
CA GLU A 178 -34.35 -28.16 -2.64
C GLU A 178 -34.34 -26.83 -1.85
N PHE A 179 -33.19 -26.18 -1.74
CA PHE A 179 -33.11 -24.86 -1.09
C PHE A 179 -34.03 -23.85 -1.81
N VAL A 180 -33.89 -23.76 -3.12
CA VAL A 180 -34.61 -22.79 -3.92
C VAL A 180 -36.12 -23.09 -3.97
N THR A 181 -36.51 -24.36 -4.20
CA THR A 181 -37.92 -24.70 -4.41
C THR A 181 -38.67 -25.02 -3.10
N LYS A 182 -38.05 -25.75 -2.16
CA LYS A 182 -38.73 -26.19 -0.93
C LYS A 182 -38.59 -25.16 0.19
N GLU A 183 -37.37 -24.61 0.40
CA GLU A 183 -37.13 -23.63 1.46
C GLU A 183 -37.63 -22.24 1.09
N LEU A 184 -37.22 -21.72 -0.09
CA LEU A 184 -37.63 -20.38 -0.56
C LEU A 184 -38.98 -20.36 -1.26
N GLY A 185 -39.43 -21.51 -1.79
CA GLY A 185 -40.70 -21.68 -2.47
C GLY A 185 -40.78 -21.12 -3.88
N ILE A 186 -39.63 -21.00 -4.56
CA ILE A 186 -39.55 -20.59 -5.95
C ILE A 186 -40.04 -21.75 -6.81
N PRO A 187 -40.99 -21.55 -7.76
CA PRO A 187 -41.44 -22.60 -8.67
C PRO A 187 -40.30 -23.22 -9.49
N LEU A 188 -40.36 -24.55 -9.68
CA LEU A 188 -39.31 -25.28 -10.41
C LEU A 188 -39.07 -24.71 -11.81
N GLU A 189 -40.16 -24.36 -12.51
CA GLU A 189 -40.15 -23.76 -13.83
C GLU A 189 -39.48 -22.41 -13.97
N GLU A 190 -39.25 -21.73 -12.86
CA GLU A 190 -38.55 -20.45 -12.80
C GLU A 190 -37.01 -20.60 -12.63
N VAL A 191 -36.55 -21.86 -12.43
CA VAL A 191 -35.11 -22.15 -12.16
C VAL A 191 -34.49 -22.69 -13.44
N THR A 192 -33.45 -22.00 -13.91
CA THR A 192 -32.66 -22.39 -15.07
C THR A 192 -31.21 -22.58 -14.67
N TYR A 193 -30.55 -23.62 -15.16
CA TYR A 193 -29.13 -23.86 -14.97
C TYR A 193 -28.39 -23.66 -16.28
N LYS A 194 -27.39 -22.76 -16.30
CA LYS A 194 -26.54 -22.47 -17.45
C LYS A 194 -25.19 -23.17 -17.31
N GLU A 195 -24.71 -23.75 -18.42
CA GLU A 195 -23.38 -24.34 -18.45
C GLU A 195 -22.31 -23.27 -18.64
N HIS A 196 -21.33 -23.31 -17.77
CA HIS A 196 -20.18 -22.39 -17.82
C HIS A 196 -18.90 -23.15 -17.49
N VAL A 197 -17.75 -22.48 -17.59
CA VAL A 197 -16.42 -22.99 -17.19
C VAL A 197 -15.85 -22.02 -16.19
N TRP A 198 -15.74 -22.46 -14.95
CA TRP A 198 -15.14 -21.69 -13.87
C TRP A 198 -13.64 -21.89 -13.81
N SER A 199 -12.90 -20.81 -13.56
CA SER A 199 -11.46 -20.85 -13.27
C SER A 199 -11.11 -19.71 -12.30
N GLY A 200 -10.50 -20.05 -11.16
CA GLY A 200 -10.13 -19.11 -10.13
C GLY A 200 -9.15 -19.71 -9.12
N GLY A 201 -8.25 -18.87 -8.56
CA GLY A 201 -7.28 -19.32 -7.55
C GLY A 201 -6.37 -20.47 -7.99
N GLY A 202 -6.07 -20.56 -9.29
CA GLY A 202 -5.25 -21.65 -9.86
C GLY A 202 -5.99 -22.98 -10.08
N ASN A 203 -7.30 -23.01 -9.79
CA ASN A 203 -8.15 -24.19 -9.98
C ASN A 203 -9.18 -23.95 -11.09
N ALA A 204 -9.79 -25.02 -11.62
CA ALA A 204 -10.81 -24.95 -12.65
C ALA A 204 -11.77 -26.14 -12.59
N GLY A 205 -12.95 -25.96 -13.18
CA GLY A 205 -13.94 -27.04 -13.38
C GLY A 205 -15.16 -26.58 -14.14
N PRO A 206 -16.03 -27.52 -14.54
CA PRO A 206 -17.36 -27.21 -15.05
C PRO A 206 -18.20 -26.60 -13.93
N ASP A 207 -19.06 -25.66 -14.28
CA ASP A 207 -19.97 -25.04 -13.31
C ASP A 207 -21.37 -24.83 -13.92
N LEU A 208 -22.36 -24.75 -13.05
CA LEU A 208 -23.75 -24.47 -13.39
C LEU A 208 -24.16 -23.16 -12.74
N GLU A 209 -24.33 -22.12 -13.55
CA GLU A 209 -24.89 -20.84 -13.09
C GLU A 209 -26.41 -20.96 -12.98
N THR A 210 -26.96 -20.63 -11.83
CA THR A 210 -28.42 -20.68 -11.62
C THR A 210 -29.06 -19.32 -11.85
N VAL A 211 -30.06 -19.29 -12.74
CA VAL A 211 -30.80 -18.09 -13.10
C VAL A 211 -32.27 -18.21 -12.67
N VAL A 212 -32.76 -17.19 -11.98
CA VAL A 212 -34.17 -17.08 -11.58
C VAL A 212 -34.70 -15.70 -12.00
N ARG A 213 -35.76 -15.70 -12.81
CA ARG A 213 -36.42 -14.48 -13.32
C ARG A 213 -35.47 -13.40 -13.86
N GLY A 214 -34.41 -13.82 -14.50
CA GLY A 214 -33.43 -12.92 -15.13
C GLY A 214 -32.15 -12.69 -14.34
N LEU A 215 -32.15 -12.96 -13.05
CA LEU A 215 -30.98 -12.77 -12.18
C LEU A 215 -30.24 -14.09 -11.97
N GLU A 216 -28.92 -14.11 -12.20
CA GLU A 216 -28.04 -15.17 -11.73
C GLU A 216 -27.94 -15.07 -10.21
N VAL A 217 -28.27 -16.15 -9.50
CA VAL A 217 -28.38 -16.16 -8.02
C VAL A 217 -27.37 -17.09 -7.35
N ALA A 218 -26.87 -18.10 -8.06
CA ALA A 218 -25.84 -19.00 -7.56
C ALA A 218 -25.00 -19.59 -8.70
N THR A 219 -23.80 -20.03 -8.35
CA THR A 219 -22.90 -20.81 -9.19
C THR A 219 -22.49 -22.07 -8.46
N LEU A 220 -22.69 -23.24 -9.10
CA LEU A 220 -22.34 -24.54 -8.56
C LEU A 220 -21.10 -25.05 -9.29
N VAL A 221 -19.94 -24.98 -8.69
CA VAL A 221 -18.64 -25.32 -9.31
C VAL A 221 -18.20 -26.71 -8.90
N PHE A 222 -17.83 -27.52 -9.90
CA PHE A 222 -17.28 -28.86 -9.72
C PHE A 222 -15.78 -28.85 -10.01
N MET A 223 -15.03 -28.36 -9.02
CA MET A 223 -13.60 -28.13 -9.12
C MET A 223 -12.86 -29.48 -9.16
N LYS A 224 -12.22 -29.78 -10.25
CA LYS A 224 -11.46 -31.04 -10.43
C LYS A 224 -10.09 -30.85 -11.13
N PHE A 225 -9.74 -29.63 -11.54
CA PHE A 225 -8.50 -29.36 -12.23
C PHE A 225 -7.70 -28.24 -11.55
N ARG A 226 -6.40 -28.36 -11.62
CA ARG A 226 -5.44 -27.28 -11.40
C ARG A 226 -4.99 -26.74 -12.76
N VAL A 227 -4.86 -25.43 -12.88
CA VAL A 227 -4.36 -24.77 -14.09
C VAL A 227 -2.84 -24.64 -13.98
N VAL A 228 -2.10 -25.28 -14.88
CA VAL A 228 -0.65 -25.24 -14.96
C VAL A 228 -0.29 -24.93 -16.41
N ASP A 229 0.40 -23.82 -16.67
CA ASP A 229 0.79 -23.39 -18.02
C ASP A 229 -0.36 -23.39 -19.04
N SER A 230 -1.56 -22.97 -18.59
CA SER A 230 -2.82 -22.96 -19.35
C SER A 230 -3.41 -24.34 -19.67
N GLU A 231 -2.87 -25.41 -19.10
CA GLU A 231 -3.39 -26.80 -19.23
C GLU A 231 -4.11 -27.18 -17.91
N PHE A 232 -5.12 -28.08 -18.08
CA PHE A 232 -5.88 -28.63 -16.96
C PHE A 232 -5.25 -29.95 -16.48
N VAL A 233 -4.72 -29.92 -15.24
CA VAL A 233 -4.18 -31.09 -14.55
C VAL A 233 -5.12 -31.48 -13.43
N GLU A 234 -5.49 -32.76 -13.32
CA GLU A 234 -6.41 -33.26 -12.29
C GLU A 234 -5.90 -32.95 -10.89
N LEU A 235 -6.80 -32.47 -10.02
CA LEU A 235 -6.54 -32.27 -8.61
C LEU A 235 -6.55 -33.60 -7.83
N PRO A 236 -5.75 -33.74 -6.78
CA PRO A 236 -5.80 -34.91 -5.90
C PRO A 236 -7.12 -35.02 -5.14
N ILE A 237 -7.82 -33.90 -4.94
CA ILE A 237 -9.11 -33.79 -4.26
C ILE A 237 -10.11 -33.11 -5.17
N ARG A 238 -11.22 -33.75 -5.48
CA ARG A 238 -12.35 -33.11 -6.18
C ARG A 238 -13.15 -32.32 -5.16
N THR A 239 -13.35 -31.03 -5.44
CA THR A 239 -14.01 -30.12 -4.51
C THR A 239 -15.32 -29.61 -5.07
N VAL A 240 -16.40 -29.79 -4.33
CA VAL A 240 -17.64 -29.04 -4.55
C VAL A 240 -17.42 -27.65 -3.99
N ASP A 241 -17.45 -26.66 -4.88
CA ASP A 241 -17.41 -25.26 -4.56
C ASP A 241 -18.71 -24.60 -5.00
N THR A 242 -19.36 -23.87 -4.13
CA THR A 242 -20.60 -23.20 -4.47
C THR A 242 -20.58 -21.75 -4.03
N GLY A 243 -21.16 -20.88 -4.84
CA GLY A 243 -21.30 -19.46 -4.55
C GLY A 243 -22.75 -19.01 -4.65
N TYR A 244 -23.43 -18.88 -3.52
CA TYR A 244 -24.79 -18.33 -3.43
C TYR A 244 -24.71 -16.86 -3.12
N GLY A 245 -25.30 -16.00 -3.97
CA GLY A 245 -25.43 -14.59 -3.68
C GLY A 245 -26.51 -14.36 -2.63
N ILE A 246 -26.13 -14.30 -1.35
CA ILE A 246 -27.08 -14.13 -0.24
C ILE A 246 -27.92 -12.88 -0.44
N GLU A 247 -27.31 -11.77 -0.81
CA GLU A 247 -28.02 -10.52 -1.12
C GLU A 247 -28.88 -10.64 -2.38
N ARG A 248 -28.47 -11.40 -3.39
CA ARG A 248 -29.26 -11.62 -4.61
C ARG A 248 -30.52 -12.43 -4.32
N TYR A 249 -30.43 -13.45 -3.48
CA TYR A 249 -31.61 -14.20 -3.01
C TYR A 249 -32.54 -13.33 -2.15
N ALA A 250 -32.00 -12.51 -1.28
CA ALA A 250 -32.79 -11.55 -0.52
C ALA A 250 -33.49 -10.55 -1.46
N TRP A 251 -32.75 -9.99 -2.43
CA TRP A 251 -33.27 -9.03 -3.40
C TRP A 251 -34.42 -9.63 -4.23
N ILE A 252 -34.23 -10.83 -4.77
CA ILE A 252 -35.26 -11.50 -5.57
C ILE A 252 -36.50 -11.83 -4.73
N SER A 253 -36.31 -12.11 -3.42
CA SER A 253 -37.41 -12.41 -2.50
C SER A 253 -38.25 -11.18 -2.13
N GLN A 254 -37.69 -10.00 -2.17
CA GLN A 254 -38.39 -8.75 -1.91
C GLN A 254 -38.96 -8.15 -3.19
N GLY A 255 -38.43 -8.48 -4.36
CA GLY A 255 -38.80 -7.84 -5.63
C GLY A 255 -38.51 -6.34 -5.62
N ALA A 256 -37.53 -5.90 -4.81
CA ALA A 256 -37.17 -4.50 -4.67
C ALA A 256 -36.59 -3.90 -5.95
N VAL A 257 -36.72 -2.57 -6.09
CA VAL A 257 -36.24 -1.83 -7.27
C VAL A 257 -34.73 -2.03 -7.49
N SER A 258 -33.95 -2.14 -6.43
CA SER A 258 -32.53 -2.46 -6.52
C SER A 258 -32.08 -3.34 -5.37
N GLY A 259 -30.98 -4.08 -5.57
CA GLY A 259 -30.31 -4.82 -4.51
C GLY A 259 -29.86 -3.92 -3.38
N PHE A 260 -29.49 -2.66 -3.66
CA PHE A 260 -29.07 -1.70 -2.64
C PHE A 260 -30.19 -1.37 -1.65
N HIS A 261 -31.45 -1.27 -2.10
CA HIS A 261 -32.60 -1.11 -1.19
C HIS A 261 -32.75 -2.32 -0.23
N THR A 262 -32.54 -3.53 -0.76
CA THR A 262 -32.59 -4.76 0.04
C THR A 262 -31.42 -4.86 1.05
N ILE A 263 -30.22 -4.51 0.61
CA ILE A 263 -28.99 -4.69 1.39
C ILE A 263 -28.86 -3.62 2.49
N TYR A 264 -29.07 -2.36 2.13
CA TYR A 264 -28.70 -1.23 2.97
C TYR A 264 -29.88 -0.56 3.67
N GLY A 265 -31.09 -0.75 3.18
CA GLY A 265 -32.32 -0.25 3.82
C GLY A 265 -32.19 1.15 4.43
N PRO A 266 -32.26 1.30 5.78
CA PRO A 266 -32.20 2.61 6.44
C PRO A 266 -30.92 3.42 6.19
N VAL A 267 -29.79 2.75 5.94
CA VAL A 267 -28.51 3.42 5.60
C VAL A 267 -28.67 4.12 4.25
N LEU A 268 -29.21 3.41 3.26
CA LEU A 268 -29.46 3.96 1.92
C LEU A 268 -30.40 5.15 1.98
N ASP A 269 -31.53 5.03 2.72
CA ASP A 269 -32.51 6.10 2.92
C ASP A 269 -31.88 7.35 3.54
N SER A 270 -30.98 7.15 4.50
CA SER A 270 -30.22 8.23 5.13
C SER A 270 -29.30 8.95 4.14
N VAL A 271 -28.62 8.21 3.26
CA VAL A 271 -27.76 8.80 2.24
C VAL A 271 -28.58 9.58 1.20
N PHE A 272 -29.74 9.07 0.77
CA PHE A 272 -30.67 9.79 -0.11
C PHE A 272 -31.09 11.12 0.52
N LYS A 273 -31.48 11.09 1.81
CA LYS A 273 -31.85 12.28 2.57
C LYS A 273 -30.72 13.29 2.69
N MET A 274 -29.51 12.83 3.03
CA MET A 274 -28.34 13.69 3.13
C MET A 274 -28.03 14.39 1.78
N ALA A 275 -28.21 13.67 0.67
CA ALA A 275 -27.98 14.19 -0.68
C ALA A 275 -29.15 15.03 -1.22
N SER A 276 -30.25 15.19 -0.45
CA SER A 276 -31.47 15.86 -0.88
C SER A 276 -32.08 15.31 -2.18
N VAL A 277 -31.96 13.98 -2.39
CA VAL A 277 -32.51 13.24 -3.52
C VAL A 277 -33.69 12.39 -3.06
N GLU A 278 -34.65 13.02 -2.39
CA GLU A 278 -35.81 12.32 -1.77
C GLU A 278 -37.00 12.09 -2.74
N CYS A 279 -37.15 12.92 -3.75
CA CYS A 279 -38.26 12.84 -4.71
C CYS A 279 -37.91 11.93 -5.90
N ILE A 280 -37.74 10.63 -5.63
CA ILE A 280 -37.52 9.66 -6.71
C ILE A 280 -38.85 9.13 -7.18
N ASP A 281 -39.07 9.16 -8.49
CA ASP A 281 -40.18 8.40 -9.09
C ASP A 281 -39.84 6.89 -9.04
N HIS A 282 -40.27 6.22 -7.95
CA HIS A 282 -40.03 4.79 -7.75
C HIS A 282 -40.66 3.92 -8.84
N LYS A 283 -41.75 4.36 -9.48
CA LYS A 283 -42.35 3.63 -10.59
C LYS A 283 -41.44 3.68 -11.83
N LEU A 284 -40.97 4.89 -12.16
CA LEU A 284 -40.03 5.12 -13.24
C LEU A 284 -38.74 4.34 -12.99
N LEU A 285 -38.17 4.45 -11.81
CA LEU A 285 -36.95 3.74 -11.41
C LEU A 285 -37.10 2.21 -11.51
N GLY A 286 -38.28 1.68 -11.09
CA GLY A 286 -38.61 0.26 -11.22
C GLY A 286 -38.67 -0.24 -12.65
N GLU A 287 -39.23 0.54 -13.58
CA GLU A 287 -39.25 0.19 -14.99
C GLU A 287 -37.82 0.18 -15.60
N VAL A 288 -36.98 1.17 -15.25
CA VAL A 288 -35.58 1.22 -15.69
C VAL A 288 -34.78 0.07 -15.11
N ALA A 289 -35.00 -0.26 -13.84
CA ALA A 289 -34.29 -1.32 -13.13
C ALA A 289 -34.43 -2.71 -13.78
N LYS A 290 -35.54 -2.96 -14.50
CA LYS A 290 -35.72 -4.22 -15.27
C LYS A 290 -34.64 -4.41 -16.33
N PHE A 291 -34.05 -3.34 -16.84
CA PHE A 291 -32.98 -3.36 -17.83
C PHE A 291 -31.60 -3.47 -17.21
N SER A 292 -31.43 -3.29 -15.87
CA SER A 292 -30.15 -3.13 -15.21
C SER A 292 -29.25 -4.35 -15.31
N GLY A 293 -29.82 -5.56 -15.49
CA GLY A 293 -29.04 -6.76 -15.73
C GLY A 293 -28.22 -6.74 -17.03
N ALA A 294 -28.64 -5.89 -17.99
CA ALA A 294 -27.94 -5.71 -19.25
C ALA A 294 -26.93 -4.57 -19.25
N PHE A 295 -26.90 -3.73 -18.19
CA PHE A 295 -25.88 -2.70 -18.02
C PHE A 295 -24.56 -3.37 -17.63
N ASN A 296 -23.63 -3.45 -18.57
CA ASN A 296 -22.26 -3.91 -18.33
C ASN A 296 -21.30 -2.89 -18.92
N LEU A 297 -20.37 -2.39 -18.08
CA LEU A 297 -19.39 -1.36 -18.47
C LEU A 297 -18.23 -1.89 -19.30
N ASP A 298 -18.09 -3.21 -19.42
CA ASP A 298 -17.01 -3.83 -20.23
C ASP A 298 -17.05 -3.43 -21.71
N LYS A 299 -18.20 -2.88 -22.18
CA LYS A 299 -18.40 -2.42 -23.54
C LYS A 299 -19.31 -1.19 -23.57
N SER A 300 -18.72 -0.02 -23.65
CA SER A 300 -19.42 1.27 -23.68
C SER A 300 -20.57 1.34 -24.72
N THR A 301 -20.35 0.79 -25.91
CA THR A 301 -21.36 0.75 -26.99
C THR A 301 -22.56 -0.14 -26.68
N GLU A 302 -22.40 -1.21 -25.88
CA GLU A 302 -23.52 -2.06 -25.44
C GLU A 302 -24.34 -1.33 -24.37
N ARG A 303 -23.67 -0.62 -23.46
CA ARG A 303 -24.33 0.17 -22.41
C ARG A 303 -25.21 1.29 -22.98
N GLU A 304 -24.71 2.07 -23.94
CA GLU A 304 -25.46 3.12 -24.60
C GLU A 304 -26.73 2.58 -25.23
N ARG A 305 -26.65 1.45 -25.97
CA ARG A 305 -27.83 0.80 -26.57
C ARG A 305 -28.86 0.33 -25.54
N VAL A 306 -28.41 -0.17 -24.40
CA VAL A 306 -29.32 -0.58 -23.30
C VAL A 306 -29.98 0.64 -22.68
N LEU A 307 -29.23 1.74 -22.49
CA LEU A 307 -29.75 3.00 -21.96
C LEU A 307 -30.77 3.63 -22.93
N GLU A 308 -30.50 3.59 -24.24
CA GLU A 308 -31.45 4.04 -25.28
C GLU A 308 -32.75 3.24 -25.22
N LYS A 309 -32.68 1.88 -25.10
CA LYS A 309 -33.87 1.05 -24.98
C LYS A 309 -34.66 1.33 -23.70
N ALA A 310 -33.96 1.51 -22.57
CA ALA A 310 -34.59 1.84 -21.31
C ALA A 310 -35.25 3.22 -21.38
N ALA A 311 -34.59 4.22 -21.97
CA ALA A 311 -35.12 5.57 -22.17
C ALA A 311 -36.37 5.57 -23.04
N ALA A 312 -36.34 4.85 -24.18
CA ALA A 312 -37.51 4.70 -25.06
C ALA A 312 -38.67 4.01 -24.35
N HIS A 313 -38.38 2.99 -23.48
CA HIS A 313 -39.43 2.26 -22.74
C HIS A 313 -40.17 3.19 -21.74
N VAL A 314 -39.45 4.11 -21.12
CA VAL A 314 -40.04 5.05 -20.13
C VAL A 314 -40.42 6.41 -20.73
N GLY A 315 -40.34 6.57 -22.06
CA GLY A 315 -40.74 7.82 -22.75
C GLY A 315 -39.82 9.01 -22.53
N MET A 316 -38.52 8.77 -22.25
CA MET A 316 -37.53 9.82 -22.02
C MET A 316 -36.46 9.82 -23.14
N THR A 317 -35.74 10.92 -23.29
CA THR A 317 -34.48 10.91 -24.06
C THR A 317 -33.37 10.26 -23.26
N THR A 318 -32.36 9.70 -23.92
CA THR A 318 -31.18 9.08 -23.27
C THR A 318 -30.50 10.06 -22.31
N SER A 319 -30.37 11.33 -22.70
CA SER A 319 -29.75 12.37 -21.84
C SER A 319 -30.59 12.68 -20.61
N GLN A 320 -31.93 12.74 -20.73
CA GLN A 320 -32.80 12.94 -19.58
C GLN A 320 -32.74 11.78 -18.60
N LEU A 321 -32.76 10.54 -19.10
CA LEU A 321 -32.65 9.34 -18.28
C LEU A 321 -31.28 9.28 -17.60
N ALA A 322 -30.18 9.56 -18.31
CA ALA A 322 -28.85 9.60 -17.72
C ALA A 322 -28.73 10.65 -16.60
N ALA A 323 -29.26 11.85 -16.79
CA ALA A 323 -29.28 12.91 -15.78
C ALA A 323 -30.11 12.51 -14.53
N PHE A 324 -31.23 11.82 -14.74
CA PHE A 324 -32.06 11.28 -13.64
C PHE A 324 -31.32 10.20 -12.83
N LEU A 325 -30.62 9.29 -13.52
CA LEU A 325 -29.99 8.14 -12.89
C LEU A 325 -28.64 8.47 -12.20
N GLN A 326 -27.90 9.48 -12.68
CA GLN A 326 -26.55 9.75 -12.22
C GLN A 326 -26.44 10.00 -10.69
N PRO A 327 -27.27 10.84 -10.05
CA PRO A 327 -27.22 11.01 -8.60
C PRO A 327 -27.59 9.71 -7.85
N ILE A 328 -28.52 8.91 -8.38
CA ILE A 328 -28.93 7.63 -7.80
C ILE A 328 -27.76 6.63 -7.85
N TYR A 329 -27.06 6.53 -8.99
CA TYR A 329 -25.87 5.69 -9.12
C TYR A 329 -24.76 6.09 -8.15
N ASN A 330 -24.54 7.40 -7.98
CA ASN A 330 -23.56 7.90 -7.03
C ASN A 330 -23.93 7.53 -5.59
N ILE A 331 -25.21 7.62 -5.21
CA ILE A 331 -25.69 7.22 -3.89
C ILE A 331 -25.51 5.72 -3.67
N PHE A 332 -25.89 4.88 -4.62
CA PHE A 332 -25.69 3.44 -4.57
C PHE A 332 -24.21 3.10 -4.37
N ALA A 333 -23.34 3.70 -5.19
CA ALA A 333 -21.90 3.47 -5.09
C ALA A 333 -21.31 3.96 -3.75
N VAL A 334 -21.70 5.14 -3.25
CA VAL A 334 -21.25 5.63 -1.94
C VAL A 334 -21.66 4.68 -0.82
N THR A 335 -22.91 4.21 -0.85
CA THR A 335 -23.42 3.31 0.19
C THR A 335 -22.68 1.98 0.19
N ASP A 336 -22.39 1.42 -0.96
CA ASP A 336 -21.62 0.17 -1.10
C ASP A 336 -20.14 0.36 -0.70
N HIS A 337 -19.50 1.41 -1.21
CA HIS A 337 -18.10 1.67 -0.93
C HIS A 337 -17.82 1.93 0.54
N THR A 338 -18.74 2.62 1.24
CA THR A 338 -18.59 2.88 2.68
C THR A 338 -18.72 1.61 3.52
N LYS A 339 -19.52 0.62 3.12
CA LYS A 339 -19.52 -0.71 3.74
C LYS A 339 -18.18 -1.40 3.53
N SER A 340 -17.66 -1.43 2.29
CA SER A 340 -16.35 -2.00 1.98
C SER A 340 -15.23 -1.36 2.80
N LEU A 341 -15.21 -0.03 2.89
CA LEU A 341 -14.23 0.72 3.68
C LEU A 341 -14.33 0.38 5.17
N ALA A 342 -15.54 0.28 5.73
CA ALA A 342 -15.73 -0.08 7.13
C ALA A 342 -15.09 -1.46 7.42
N PHE A 343 -15.32 -2.47 6.57
CA PHE A 343 -14.74 -3.81 6.73
C PHE A 343 -13.21 -3.83 6.57
N MET A 344 -12.69 -3.23 5.49
CA MET A 344 -11.24 -3.22 5.24
C MET A 344 -10.48 -2.50 6.36
N LEU A 345 -10.96 -1.34 6.80
CA LEU A 345 -10.33 -0.54 7.86
C LEU A 345 -10.47 -1.22 9.23
N ALA A 346 -11.61 -1.84 9.53
CA ALA A 346 -11.80 -2.60 10.77
C ALA A 346 -10.83 -3.79 10.88
N GLU A 347 -10.40 -4.35 9.76
CA GLU A 347 -9.39 -5.40 9.72
C GLU A 347 -7.94 -4.86 9.67
N GLY A 348 -7.77 -3.57 9.93
CA GLY A 348 -6.48 -2.93 10.11
C GLY A 348 -5.73 -2.60 8.82
N VAL A 349 -6.43 -2.44 7.70
CA VAL A 349 -5.79 -1.95 6.48
C VAL A 349 -5.48 -0.45 6.62
N VAL A 350 -4.23 -0.09 6.42
CA VAL A 350 -3.79 1.32 6.38
C VAL A 350 -3.66 1.77 4.93
N PRO A 351 -4.35 2.87 4.52
CA PRO A 351 -4.22 3.41 3.17
C PRO A 351 -2.77 3.74 2.83
N SER A 352 -2.28 3.16 1.74
CA SER A 352 -0.87 3.27 1.33
C SER A 352 -0.72 3.31 -0.21
N ASN A 353 0.49 3.22 -0.71
CA ASN A 353 0.76 3.16 -2.15
C ASN A 353 0.96 1.72 -2.67
N VAL A 354 0.77 0.71 -1.83
CA VAL A 354 1.04 -0.69 -2.18
C VAL A 354 -0.04 -1.62 -1.62
N GLN A 355 -0.23 -2.78 -2.25
CA GLN A 355 -1.02 -3.90 -1.77
C GLN A 355 -2.49 -3.52 -1.45
N GLU A 356 -3.09 -4.12 -0.40
CA GLU A 356 -4.45 -3.82 0.05
C GLU A 356 -4.64 -2.36 0.48
N GLY A 357 -3.57 -1.70 0.97
CA GLY A 357 -3.60 -0.28 1.33
C GLY A 357 -3.81 0.63 0.13
N TYR A 358 -3.26 0.28 -1.04
CA TYR A 358 -3.52 1.00 -2.29
C TYR A 358 -4.98 0.89 -2.72
N LEU A 359 -5.52 -0.32 -2.65
CA LEU A 359 -6.92 -0.59 -2.99
C LEU A 359 -7.89 0.16 -2.07
N THR A 360 -7.59 0.19 -0.78
CA THR A 360 -8.35 0.97 0.20
C THR A 360 -8.29 2.47 -0.09
N ARG A 361 -7.10 3.00 -0.40
CA ARG A 361 -6.91 4.40 -0.79
C ARG A 361 -7.70 4.76 -2.05
N LEU A 362 -7.66 3.89 -3.06
CA LEU A 362 -8.45 4.04 -4.29
C LEU A 362 -9.93 4.21 -3.95
N LEU A 363 -10.47 3.33 -3.11
CA LEU A 363 -11.88 3.34 -2.74
C LEU A 363 -12.25 4.57 -1.92
N ILE A 364 -11.41 5.01 -0.97
CA ILE A 364 -11.60 6.24 -0.19
C ILE A 364 -11.70 7.46 -1.12
N ARG A 365 -10.73 7.62 -2.03
CA ARG A 365 -10.67 8.79 -2.93
C ARG A 365 -11.83 8.81 -3.91
N ARG A 366 -12.23 7.63 -4.42
CA ARG A 366 -13.42 7.50 -5.26
C ARG A 366 -14.68 7.88 -4.50
N THR A 367 -14.88 7.35 -3.30
CA THR A 367 -16.02 7.69 -2.44
C THR A 367 -16.09 9.20 -2.17
N TYR A 368 -14.95 9.81 -1.88
CA TYR A 368 -14.84 11.26 -1.69
C TYR A 368 -15.33 12.07 -2.90
N ARG A 369 -14.96 11.61 -4.10
CA ARG A 369 -15.39 12.25 -5.36
C ARG A 369 -16.89 12.12 -5.58
N LEU A 370 -17.45 10.95 -5.32
CA LEU A 370 -18.89 10.72 -5.42
C LEU A 370 -19.65 11.60 -4.42
N LEU A 371 -19.17 11.69 -3.18
CA LEU A 371 -19.75 12.58 -2.16
C LEU A 371 -19.66 14.06 -2.57
N LYS A 372 -18.56 14.48 -3.19
CA LYS A 372 -18.41 15.84 -3.73
C LYS A 372 -19.42 16.10 -4.85
N ALA A 373 -19.61 15.14 -5.76
CA ALA A 373 -20.60 15.24 -6.84
C ALA A 373 -22.04 15.32 -6.31
N LEU A 374 -22.31 14.73 -5.15
CA LEU A 374 -23.60 14.81 -4.44
C LEU A 374 -23.72 16.05 -3.54
N GLY A 375 -22.69 16.88 -3.40
CA GLY A 375 -22.69 18.05 -2.52
C GLY A 375 -22.58 17.75 -1.02
N ILE A 376 -22.24 16.52 -0.65
CA ILE A 376 -22.19 16.03 0.74
C ILE A 376 -20.80 15.51 1.16
N GLN A 377 -19.73 16.11 0.65
CA GLN A 377 -18.34 15.67 0.86
C GLN A 377 -17.91 15.63 2.34
N ASN A 378 -18.61 16.32 3.23
CA ASN A 378 -18.32 16.35 4.67
C ASN A 378 -19.07 15.26 5.46
N ARG A 379 -19.89 14.42 4.80
CA ARG A 379 -20.76 13.42 5.45
C ARG A 379 -20.18 12.00 5.45
N LEU A 380 -18.92 11.81 5.03
CA LEU A 380 -18.33 10.47 4.96
C LEU A 380 -18.34 9.77 6.31
N ASN A 381 -17.92 10.43 7.37
CA ASN A 381 -17.88 9.86 8.71
C ASN A 381 -19.27 9.46 9.19
N ASP A 382 -20.28 10.31 8.96
CA ASP A 382 -21.66 10.02 9.35
C ASP A 382 -22.19 8.77 8.64
N ILE A 383 -21.84 8.58 7.35
CA ILE A 383 -22.26 7.39 6.59
C ILE A 383 -21.54 6.15 7.12
N ILE A 384 -20.25 6.26 7.45
CA ILE A 384 -19.49 5.17 8.08
C ILE A 384 -20.10 4.78 9.42
N ASP A 385 -20.50 5.74 10.26
CA ASP A 385 -21.17 5.47 11.52
C ASP A 385 -22.47 4.67 11.33
N LEU A 386 -23.27 5.04 10.33
CA LEU A 386 -24.47 4.27 9.96
C LEU A 386 -24.13 2.84 9.49
N GLN A 387 -23.07 2.66 8.72
CA GLN A 387 -22.62 1.34 8.31
C GLN A 387 -22.18 0.49 9.51
N VAL A 388 -21.38 1.08 10.41
CA VAL A 388 -20.92 0.41 11.62
C VAL A 388 -22.09 0.02 12.51
N GLU A 389 -23.07 0.92 12.71
CA GLU A 389 -24.27 0.64 13.51
C GLU A 389 -25.10 -0.51 12.92
N GLU A 390 -25.27 -0.56 11.61
CA GLU A 390 -26.05 -1.63 10.97
C GLU A 390 -25.32 -2.96 10.98
N TRP A 391 -24.05 -2.99 10.56
CA TRP A 391 -23.33 -4.24 10.32
C TRP A 391 -22.64 -4.81 11.56
N SER A 392 -22.40 -4.02 12.61
CA SER A 392 -21.79 -4.52 13.86
C SER A 392 -22.67 -5.53 14.59
N LYS A 393 -23.96 -5.61 14.30
CA LYS A 393 -24.88 -6.61 14.82
C LYS A 393 -24.46 -8.05 14.42
N ASP A 394 -23.85 -8.19 13.24
CA ASP A 394 -23.36 -9.47 12.71
C ASP A 394 -21.82 -9.58 12.76
N PHE A 395 -21.15 -8.42 12.71
CA PHE A 395 -19.69 -8.29 12.68
C PHE A 395 -19.22 -7.34 13.78
N PRO A 396 -19.17 -7.77 15.05
CA PRO A 396 -18.91 -6.90 16.20
C PRO A 396 -17.61 -6.10 16.13
N HIS A 397 -16.58 -6.64 15.47
CA HIS A 397 -15.27 -5.98 15.29
C HIS A 397 -15.38 -4.61 14.60
N LEU A 398 -16.43 -4.37 13.81
CA LEU A 398 -16.68 -3.06 13.19
C LEU A 398 -16.89 -1.99 14.25
N LYS A 399 -17.62 -2.33 15.33
CA LYS A 399 -17.90 -1.40 16.44
C LYS A 399 -16.65 -1.16 17.29
N GLU A 400 -15.84 -2.21 17.49
CA GLU A 400 -14.61 -2.14 18.26
C GLU A 400 -13.58 -1.21 17.57
N MET A 401 -13.61 -1.12 16.23
CA MET A 401 -12.68 -0.34 15.42
C MET A 401 -13.23 1.01 14.95
N GLN A 402 -14.42 1.42 15.37
CA GLN A 402 -15.12 2.59 14.83
C GLN A 402 -14.28 3.87 14.90
N ASP A 403 -13.69 4.17 16.05
CA ASP A 403 -12.90 5.39 16.25
C ASP A 403 -11.66 5.40 15.35
N GLU A 404 -10.96 4.25 15.21
CA GLU A 404 -9.79 4.10 14.34
C GLU A 404 -10.16 4.24 12.86
N ILE A 405 -11.30 3.69 12.44
CA ILE A 405 -11.82 3.85 11.07
C ILE A 405 -12.00 5.34 10.76
N ILE A 406 -12.64 6.08 11.63
CA ILE A 406 -12.91 7.52 11.46
C ILE A 406 -11.61 8.32 11.42
N GLU A 407 -10.66 7.99 12.29
CA GLU A 407 -9.36 8.67 12.33
C GLU A 407 -8.56 8.45 11.04
N VAL A 408 -8.45 7.20 10.57
CA VAL A 408 -7.77 6.86 9.31
C VAL A 408 -8.38 7.58 8.12
N LEU A 409 -9.71 7.62 8.03
CA LEU A 409 -10.42 8.33 6.97
C LEU A 409 -10.16 9.83 7.02
N SER A 410 -10.12 10.42 8.22
CA SER A 410 -9.86 11.85 8.42
C SER A 410 -8.44 12.23 7.96
N VAL A 411 -7.45 11.41 8.29
CA VAL A 411 -6.05 11.61 7.85
C VAL A 411 -5.92 11.45 6.33
N GLU A 412 -6.51 10.41 5.74
CA GLU A 412 -6.42 10.21 4.29
C GLU A 412 -7.16 11.30 3.52
N ARG A 413 -8.26 11.82 4.05
CA ARG A 413 -8.94 12.99 3.52
C ARG A 413 -8.01 14.19 3.42
N GLN A 414 -7.36 14.55 4.54
CA GLN A 414 -6.43 15.68 4.56
C GLN A 414 -5.30 15.50 3.52
N LYS A 415 -4.70 14.31 3.48
CA LYS A 415 -3.67 13.97 2.47
C LYS A 415 -4.20 14.12 1.04
N PHE A 416 -5.44 13.70 0.81
CA PHE A 416 -6.05 13.80 -0.51
C PHE A 416 -6.33 15.25 -0.92
N GLU A 417 -6.84 16.10 -0.03
CA GLU A 417 -7.04 17.53 -0.27
C GLU A 417 -5.72 18.25 -0.61
N GLU A 418 -4.63 17.92 0.09
CA GLU A 418 -3.30 18.43 -0.23
C GLU A 418 -2.80 17.93 -1.60
N THR A 419 -3.06 16.66 -1.93
CA THR A 419 -2.73 16.07 -3.22
C THR A 419 -3.44 16.80 -4.36
N LEU A 420 -4.74 17.09 -4.21
CA LEU A 420 -5.51 17.83 -5.21
C LEU A 420 -4.97 19.25 -5.42
N LYS A 421 -4.60 19.96 -4.34
CA LYS A 421 -4.00 21.31 -4.44
C LYS A 421 -2.69 21.31 -5.23
N ARG A 422 -1.80 20.35 -4.96
CA ARG A 422 -0.52 20.20 -5.70
C ARG A 422 -0.75 19.74 -7.14
N GLY A 423 -1.74 18.86 -7.33
CA GLY A 423 -2.09 18.27 -8.61
C GLY A 423 -2.54 19.29 -9.64
N ASN A 424 -3.29 20.30 -9.25
CA ASN A 424 -3.73 21.36 -10.15
C ASN A 424 -2.54 22.05 -10.85
N THR A 425 -1.46 22.32 -10.11
CA THR A 425 -0.23 22.91 -10.67
C THR A 425 0.48 21.96 -11.63
N LEU A 426 0.50 20.67 -11.32
CA LEU A 426 1.13 19.66 -12.17
C LEU A 426 0.36 19.48 -13.49
N VAL A 427 -0.96 19.36 -13.42
CA VAL A 427 -1.82 19.22 -14.61
C VAL A 427 -1.73 20.45 -15.51
N ALA A 428 -1.73 21.68 -14.95
CA ALA A 428 -1.55 22.91 -15.72
C ALA A 428 -0.23 22.92 -16.50
N ARG A 429 0.87 22.47 -15.87
CA ARG A 429 2.18 22.33 -16.53
C ARG A 429 2.15 21.30 -17.65
N ILE A 430 1.53 20.13 -17.45
CA ILE A 430 1.38 19.11 -18.48
C ILE A 430 0.53 19.64 -19.66
N ALA A 431 -0.55 20.38 -19.36
CA ALA A 431 -1.39 20.99 -20.36
C ALA A 431 -0.61 22.00 -21.22
N GLU A 432 0.23 22.82 -20.60
CA GLU A 432 1.10 23.76 -21.31
C GLU A 432 2.11 23.04 -22.22
N ASP A 433 2.77 22.00 -21.72
CA ASP A 433 3.69 21.18 -22.52
C ASP A 433 3.00 20.49 -23.72
N LEU A 434 1.76 20.06 -23.55
CA LEU A 434 0.96 19.48 -24.64
C LEU A 434 0.58 20.53 -25.70
N LYS A 435 0.18 21.73 -25.27
CA LYS A 435 -0.10 22.87 -26.18
C LYS A 435 1.11 23.23 -27.04
N VAL A 436 2.29 23.28 -26.41
CA VAL A 436 3.56 23.54 -27.14
C VAL A 436 3.84 22.45 -28.18
N LYS A 437 3.46 21.19 -27.89
CA LYS A 437 3.62 20.05 -28.81
C LYS A 437 2.46 19.90 -29.80
N GLY A 438 1.51 20.85 -29.87
CA GLY A 438 0.35 20.81 -30.74
C GLY A 438 -0.68 19.71 -30.40
N LYS A 439 -0.61 19.14 -29.19
CA LYS A 439 -1.57 18.13 -28.70
C LYS A 439 -2.67 18.80 -27.87
N ARG A 440 -3.90 18.29 -28.00
CA ARG A 440 -5.07 18.85 -27.30
C ARG A 440 -5.70 17.89 -26.29
N GLN A 441 -5.06 16.75 -26.02
CA GLN A 441 -5.64 15.72 -25.18
C GLN A 441 -4.57 15.08 -24.30
N ILE A 442 -4.91 14.83 -23.01
CA ILE A 442 -4.14 13.98 -22.11
C ILE A 442 -4.56 12.52 -22.37
N PRO A 443 -3.63 11.64 -22.81
CA PRO A 443 -3.96 10.24 -23.09
C PRO A 443 -4.19 9.44 -21.83
N THR A 444 -4.94 8.33 -21.92
CA THR A 444 -5.21 7.39 -20.81
C THR A 444 -3.95 6.92 -20.10
N THR A 445 -2.83 6.70 -20.82
CA THR A 445 -1.57 6.27 -20.22
C THR A 445 -1.00 7.30 -19.23
N THR A 446 -1.03 8.59 -19.61
CA THR A 446 -0.63 9.70 -18.72
C THR A 446 -1.62 9.86 -17.57
N LEU A 447 -2.91 9.64 -17.81
CA LEU A 447 -3.92 9.70 -16.76
C LEU A 447 -3.70 8.62 -15.68
N VAL A 448 -3.36 7.39 -16.11
CA VAL A 448 -2.99 6.31 -15.19
C VAL A 448 -1.72 6.64 -14.41
N GLU A 449 -0.70 7.21 -15.05
CA GLU A 449 0.52 7.65 -14.38
C GLU A 449 0.25 8.74 -13.35
N LEU A 450 -0.59 9.73 -13.68
CA LEU A 450 -1.03 10.78 -12.74
C LEU A 450 -1.78 10.20 -11.54
N TYR A 451 -2.54 9.14 -11.77
CA TYR A 451 -3.24 8.45 -10.70
C TYR A 451 -2.28 7.63 -9.82
N ASP A 452 -1.48 6.75 -10.41
CA ASP A 452 -0.58 5.83 -9.69
C ASP A 452 0.55 6.58 -8.96
N SER A 453 1.20 7.55 -9.62
CA SER A 453 2.37 8.25 -9.09
C SER A 453 2.02 9.48 -8.24
N HIS A 454 0.93 10.17 -8.56
CA HIS A 454 0.55 11.43 -7.91
C HIS A 454 -0.80 11.37 -7.20
N GLY A 455 -1.54 10.26 -7.33
CA GLY A 455 -2.81 10.05 -6.69
C GLY A 455 -3.94 10.98 -7.18
N LEU A 456 -3.84 11.47 -8.42
CA LEU A 456 -4.81 12.39 -9.00
C LEU A 456 -5.90 11.63 -9.74
N PRO A 457 -7.16 11.66 -9.27
CA PRO A 457 -8.25 10.97 -9.94
C PRO A 457 -8.60 11.61 -11.29
N PRO A 458 -9.12 10.81 -12.24
CA PRO A 458 -9.43 11.27 -13.62
C PRO A 458 -10.29 12.53 -13.67
N GLU A 459 -11.26 12.64 -12.81
CA GLU A 459 -12.18 13.78 -12.76
C GLU A 459 -11.44 15.07 -12.31
N ALA A 460 -10.50 14.96 -11.37
CA ALA A 460 -9.71 16.12 -10.94
C ALA A 460 -8.72 16.56 -12.04
N VAL A 461 -8.15 15.59 -12.75
CA VAL A 461 -7.31 15.88 -13.92
C VAL A 461 -8.14 16.55 -15.01
N ARG A 462 -9.35 16.04 -15.30
CA ARG A 462 -10.28 16.63 -16.28
C ARG A 462 -10.66 18.06 -15.89
N GLU A 463 -11.13 18.27 -14.64
CA GLU A 463 -11.51 19.59 -14.13
C GLU A 463 -10.36 20.61 -14.24
N SER A 464 -9.12 20.18 -14.01
CA SER A 464 -7.93 21.03 -14.12
C SER A 464 -7.50 21.26 -15.58
N ALA A 465 -7.55 20.22 -16.43
CA ALA A 465 -7.17 20.29 -17.84
C ALA A 465 -8.16 21.12 -18.68
N GLU A 466 -9.46 21.03 -18.40
CA GLU A 466 -10.51 21.83 -19.04
C GLU A 466 -10.31 23.33 -18.84
N ARG A 467 -9.85 23.76 -17.66
CA ARG A 467 -9.50 25.16 -17.38
C ARG A 467 -8.36 25.64 -18.29
N GLU A 468 -7.53 24.71 -18.73
CA GLU A 468 -6.43 24.94 -19.66
C GLU A 468 -6.83 24.69 -21.13
N GLY A 469 -8.06 24.30 -21.42
CA GLY A 469 -8.56 24.01 -22.77
C GLY A 469 -7.96 22.74 -23.37
N ILE A 470 -7.63 21.74 -22.53
CA ILE A 470 -7.12 20.42 -22.91
C ILE A 470 -8.16 19.37 -22.51
N GLU A 471 -8.44 18.44 -23.40
CA GLU A 471 -9.30 17.30 -23.15
C GLU A 471 -8.56 16.18 -22.41
N VAL A 472 -9.30 15.27 -21.77
CA VAL A 472 -8.74 14.11 -21.08
C VAL A 472 -9.42 12.84 -21.59
N GLU A 473 -8.61 11.92 -22.11
CA GLU A 473 -9.06 10.57 -22.49
C GLU A 473 -9.21 9.71 -21.25
N SER A 474 -10.42 9.65 -20.69
CA SER A 474 -10.73 8.88 -19.49
C SER A 474 -11.72 7.76 -19.83
N PRO A 475 -11.28 6.47 -19.78
CA PRO A 475 -12.19 5.35 -19.96
C PRO A 475 -13.22 5.28 -18.82
N GLU A 476 -14.40 4.77 -19.13
CA GLU A 476 -15.47 4.62 -18.13
C GLU A 476 -15.13 3.59 -17.03
N ASP A 477 -14.31 2.60 -17.35
CA ASP A 477 -13.82 1.54 -16.47
C ASP A 477 -12.42 1.83 -15.88
N PHE A 478 -12.06 3.10 -15.78
CA PHE A 478 -10.73 3.53 -15.32
C PHE A 478 -10.33 2.92 -13.98
N TYR A 479 -11.23 2.96 -12.99
CA TYR A 479 -10.93 2.46 -11.64
C TYR A 479 -10.82 0.94 -11.60
N ARG A 480 -11.57 0.22 -12.44
CA ARG A 480 -11.42 -1.22 -12.65
C ARG A 480 -10.04 -1.54 -13.23
N MET A 481 -9.63 -0.84 -14.29
CA MET A 481 -8.30 -1.03 -14.91
C MET A 481 -7.17 -0.84 -13.90
N VAL A 482 -7.29 0.16 -13.04
CA VAL A 482 -6.31 0.42 -11.99
C VAL A 482 -6.35 -0.65 -10.91
N ALA A 483 -7.54 -1.03 -10.45
CA ALA A 483 -7.70 -2.08 -9.44
C ALA A 483 -7.13 -3.42 -9.91
N GLU A 484 -7.40 -3.84 -11.15
CA GLU A 484 -6.88 -5.08 -11.74
C GLU A 484 -5.35 -5.16 -11.73
N ARG A 485 -4.65 -4.03 -11.92
CA ARG A 485 -3.18 -3.97 -11.85
C ARG A 485 -2.62 -4.24 -10.46
N HIS A 486 -3.40 -3.93 -9.42
CA HIS A 486 -2.95 -3.96 -8.04
C HIS A 486 -3.61 -5.07 -7.19
N LEU A 487 -4.56 -5.83 -7.75
CA LEU A 487 -5.28 -6.89 -7.05
C LEU A 487 -4.46 -8.17 -6.83
N GLN A 488 -3.51 -8.44 -7.71
CA GLN A 488 -2.67 -9.63 -7.60
C GLN A 488 -1.37 -9.26 -6.92
N ALA A 489 -1.04 -10.01 -5.87
CA ALA A 489 0.33 -10.01 -5.37
C ALA A 489 1.25 -10.40 -6.54
N PRO A 490 2.37 -9.69 -6.76
CA PRO A 490 3.34 -10.14 -7.74
C PRO A 490 3.65 -11.60 -7.40
N PRO A 491 3.58 -12.52 -8.38
CA PRO A 491 3.90 -13.89 -8.11
C PRO A 491 5.29 -13.89 -7.47
N LYS A 492 5.37 -14.32 -6.20
CA LYS A 492 6.68 -14.66 -5.64
C LYS A 492 7.24 -15.62 -6.66
N ALA A 493 8.31 -15.20 -7.35
CA ALA A 493 8.99 -16.08 -8.29
C ALA A 493 9.14 -17.40 -7.53
N ILE A 494 8.48 -18.43 -8.02
CA ILE A 494 8.76 -19.79 -7.57
C ILE A 494 10.18 -20.01 -8.06
N VAL A 495 11.14 -19.55 -7.27
CA VAL A 495 12.52 -19.96 -7.41
C VAL A 495 12.42 -21.44 -7.05
N THR A 496 12.21 -22.26 -8.06
CA THR A 496 12.38 -23.70 -7.93
C THR A 496 13.84 -23.87 -7.53
N ASP A 497 14.06 -23.99 -6.23
CA ASP A 497 15.39 -24.26 -5.72
C ASP A 497 15.81 -25.58 -6.35
N GLU A 498 16.75 -25.52 -7.29
CA GLU A 498 17.27 -26.71 -7.98
C GLU A 498 17.71 -27.78 -6.99
N ARG A 499 18.06 -27.38 -5.77
CA ARG A 499 18.41 -28.25 -4.67
C ARG A 499 17.24 -29.10 -4.13
N LEU A 500 15.99 -28.73 -4.41
CA LEU A 500 14.82 -29.55 -4.01
C LEU A 500 14.90 -30.97 -4.57
N SER A 501 15.38 -31.13 -5.80
CA SER A 501 15.59 -32.44 -6.41
C SER A 501 16.67 -33.26 -5.71
N LEU A 502 17.68 -32.60 -5.19
CA LEU A 502 18.80 -33.23 -4.46
C LEU A 502 18.40 -33.73 -3.06
N VAL A 503 17.40 -33.12 -2.47
CA VAL A 503 16.93 -33.44 -1.10
C VAL A 503 15.62 -34.26 -1.07
N ALA A 504 14.95 -34.45 -2.21
CA ALA A 504 13.64 -35.07 -2.30
C ALA A 504 13.55 -36.48 -1.67
N ASN A 505 14.60 -37.27 -1.79
CA ASN A 505 14.67 -38.64 -1.28
C ASN A 505 15.35 -38.78 0.09
N LEU A 506 15.68 -37.66 0.73
CA LEU A 506 16.29 -37.70 2.05
C LEU A 506 15.21 -37.71 3.15
N PRO A 507 15.50 -38.34 4.30
CA PRO A 507 14.66 -38.18 5.48
C PRO A 507 14.64 -36.71 5.92
N GLU A 508 13.57 -36.31 6.60
CA GLU A 508 13.46 -34.97 7.18
C GLU A 508 14.54 -34.76 8.25
N THR A 509 15.20 -33.61 8.22
CA THR A 509 16.17 -33.25 9.26
C THR A 509 15.43 -32.95 10.58
N ARG A 510 15.79 -33.63 11.66
CA ARG A 510 15.22 -33.35 13.00
C ARG A 510 15.74 -32.02 13.51
N MET A 511 14.81 -31.11 13.81
CA MET A 511 15.08 -29.71 14.15
C MET A 511 15.18 -29.54 15.68
N LEU A 512 16.33 -29.86 16.28
CA LEU A 512 16.57 -29.81 17.73
C LEU A 512 16.38 -28.41 18.31
N TYR A 513 16.60 -27.35 17.54
CA TYR A 513 16.38 -25.96 17.95
C TYR A 513 14.91 -25.61 18.25
N TYR A 514 13.95 -26.44 17.81
CA TYR A 514 12.56 -26.34 18.21
C TYR A 514 12.24 -27.14 19.49
N GLU A 515 12.98 -28.20 19.73
CA GLU A 515 12.84 -29.02 20.94
C GLU A 515 13.46 -28.31 22.16
N ASP A 516 14.69 -27.82 21.99
CA ASP A 516 15.36 -26.98 22.99
C ASP A 516 16.18 -25.86 22.30
N PRO A 517 15.68 -24.60 22.22
CA PRO A 517 16.42 -23.51 21.63
C PRO A 517 17.71 -23.16 22.40
N TYR A 518 17.92 -23.68 23.62
CA TYR A 518 19.10 -23.46 24.46
C TYR A 518 20.17 -24.53 24.27
N GLN A 519 19.94 -25.54 23.45
CA GLN A 519 20.90 -26.58 23.16
C GLN A 519 22.14 -26.01 22.42
N LYS A 520 23.30 -26.01 23.09
CA LYS A 520 24.54 -25.41 22.56
C LYS A 520 25.38 -26.39 21.75
N THR A 521 25.29 -27.68 22.06
CA THR A 521 26.05 -28.76 21.41
C THR A 521 25.13 -29.93 21.06
N PHE A 522 25.43 -30.63 19.99
CA PHE A 522 24.67 -31.82 19.60
C PHE A 522 25.56 -32.77 18.80
N LYS A 523 25.17 -34.03 18.74
CA LYS A 523 25.81 -35.04 17.87
C LYS A 523 24.86 -35.39 16.73
N SER A 524 25.40 -35.64 15.57
CA SER A 524 24.58 -35.99 14.40
C SER A 524 25.39 -36.83 13.42
N ARG A 525 24.71 -37.41 12.43
CA ARG A 525 25.32 -38.11 11.32
C ARG A 525 25.10 -37.35 10.03
N VAL A 526 26.09 -37.30 9.16
CA VAL A 526 25.97 -36.69 7.82
C VAL A 526 25.11 -37.59 6.93
N LEU A 527 24.00 -37.06 6.45
CA LEU A 527 23.11 -37.74 5.51
C LEU A 527 23.57 -37.60 4.08
N ARG A 528 24.06 -36.41 3.70
CA ARG A 528 24.51 -36.11 2.33
C ARG A 528 25.54 -34.99 2.31
N VAL A 529 26.48 -35.11 1.40
CA VAL A 529 27.37 -34.02 0.99
C VAL A 529 26.89 -33.52 -0.36
N ILE A 530 26.40 -32.27 -0.42
CA ILE A 530 25.85 -31.68 -1.65
C ILE A 530 26.96 -31.10 -2.52
N SER A 531 27.93 -30.45 -1.89
CA SER A 531 29.05 -29.79 -2.60
C SER A 531 30.34 -29.82 -1.74
N SER A 532 31.39 -29.19 -2.24
CA SER A 532 32.65 -29.06 -1.52
C SER A 532 32.57 -28.33 -0.18
N ASN A 533 31.43 -27.66 0.11
CA ASN A 533 31.23 -26.89 1.34
C ASN A 533 29.82 -27.03 1.93
N GLN A 534 28.96 -27.94 1.45
CA GLN A 534 27.59 -28.06 1.89
C GLN A 534 27.25 -29.49 2.33
N VAL A 535 26.70 -29.61 3.53
CA VAL A 535 26.34 -30.91 4.11
C VAL A 535 24.90 -30.86 4.71
N ILE A 536 24.25 -32.02 4.69
CA ILE A 536 22.97 -32.25 5.37
C ILE A 536 23.19 -33.22 6.51
N LEU A 537 22.67 -32.89 7.68
CA LEU A 537 22.73 -33.69 8.90
C LEU A 537 21.38 -34.37 9.17
N ALA A 538 21.40 -35.49 9.88
CA ALA A 538 20.20 -36.20 10.33
C ALA A 538 19.39 -35.36 11.34
N GLU A 539 20.10 -34.68 12.22
CA GLU A 539 19.51 -33.73 13.16
C GLU A 539 20.43 -32.53 13.37
N THR A 540 19.87 -31.38 13.74
CA THR A 540 20.65 -30.18 13.96
C THR A 540 20.04 -29.25 14.99
N ALA A 541 20.88 -28.62 15.82
CA ALA A 541 20.51 -27.51 16.67
C ALA A 541 20.79 -26.14 16.00
N PHE A 542 21.42 -26.08 14.85
CA PHE A 542 21.62 -24.85 14.08
C PHE A 542 20.30 -24.38 13.47
N TYR A 543 19.89 -23.16 13.76
CA TYR A 543 18.70 -22.54 13.20
C TYR A 543 18.99 -22.03 11.76
N PRO A 544 18.20 -22.39 10.75
CA PRO A 544 18.32 -21.83 9.41
C PRO A 544 17.72 -20.44 9.35
N GLU A 545 18.13 -19.63 8.38
CA GLU A 545 17.52 -18.33 8.16
C GLU A 545 15.99 -18.44 7.94
N GLY A 546 15.22 -17.63 8.67
CA GLY A 546 13.76 -17.62 8.54
C GLY A 546 13.10 -16.60 9.45
N GLY A 547 11.93 -16.08 9.03
CA GLY A 547 11.18 -15.11 9.83
C GLY A 547 11.93 -13.81 10.14
N GLY A 548 12.85 -13.41 9.26
CA GLY A 548 13.72 -12.24 9.47
C GLY A 548 14.79 -12.43 10.54
N GLN A 549 14.98 -13.67 11.04
CA GLN A 549 16.11 -14.04 11.90
C GLN A 549 17.17 -14.71 11.02
N PRO A 550 18.43 -14.21 10.99
CA PRO A 550 19.52 -14.84 10.24
C PRO A 550 19.88 -16.19 10.84
N SER A 551 20.54 -17.02 10.03
CA SER A 551 20.99 -18.34 10.46
C SER A 551 22.00 -18.28 11.61
N ASP A 552 22.11 -19.38 12.32
CA ASP A 552 23.20 -19.57 13.27
C ASP A 552 24.53 -19.76 12.59
N GLU A 553 25.54 -19.50 13.34
CA GLU A 553 26.96 -19.79 13.07
C GLU A 553 27.52 -20.69 14.17
N GLY A 554 28.67 -21.33 13.92
CA GLY A 554 29.35 -22.15 14.92
C GLY A 554 30.38 -23.07 14.31
N GLU A 555 30.61 -24.24 14.92
CA GLU A 555 31.62 -25.21 14.50
C GLU A 555 31.01 -26.61 14.34
N LEU A 556 31.55 -27.38 13.38
CA LEU A 556 31.21 -28.77 13.16
C LEU A 556 32.49 -29.64 13.33
N LYS A 557 32.58 -30.41 14.43
CA LYS A 557 33.79 -31.20 14.75
C LYS A 557 33.60 -32.63 14.25
N PHE A 558 34.63 -33.13 13.51
CA PHE A 558 34.75 -34.52 13.05
C PHE A 558 36.21 -34.84 12.73
N GLY A 559 36.64 -36.06 12.95
CA GLY A 559 37.98 -36.55 12.57
C GLY A 559 39.16 -35.63 13.02
N GLY A 560 39.01 -34.94 14.16
CA GLY A 560 40.02 -33.97 14.67
C GLY A 560 39.98 -32.59 13.98
N LYS A 561 39.09 -32.36 13.00
CA LYS A 561 38.89 -31.10 12.28
C LYS A 561 37.71 -30.33 12.90
N LYS A 562 37.71 -29.00 12.73
CA LYS A 562 36.66 -28.10 13.23
C LYS A 562 36.35 -27.00 12.21
N PRO A 563 35.74 -27.31 11.05
CA PRO A 563 35.29 -26.28 10.13
C PRO A 563 34.22 -25.41 10.77
N GLU A 564 34.21 -24.15 10.36
CA GLU A 564 33.23 -23.16 10.77
C GLU A 564 31.92 -23.37 9.96
N VAL A 565 30.77 -23.37 10.63
CA VAL A 565 29.46 -23.28 10.01
C VAL A 565 29.14 -21.80 9.86
N VAL A 566 29.10 -21.33 8.60
CA VAL A 566 28.94 -19.88 8.29
C VAL A 566 27.52 -19.53 7.88
N GLU A 567 26.74 -20.51 7.43
CA GLU A 567 25.36 -20.30 7.02
C GLU A 567 24.57 -21.60 7.13
N VAL A 568 23.29 -21.51 7.44
CA VAL A 568 22.37 -22.63 7.52
C VAL A 568 21.08 -22.28 6.76
N GLN A 569 20.66 -23.16 5.85
CA GLN A 569 19.53 -22.94 4.95
C GLN A 569 18.54 -24.11 5.04
N LYS A 570 17.23 -23.81 4.97
CA LYS A 570 16.18 -24.82 4.88
C LYS A 570 15.76 -24.98 3.42
N VAL A 571 15.87 -26.20 2.88
CA VAL A 571 15.43 -26.56 1.53
C VAL A 571 14.47 -27.76 1.63
N GLY A 572 13.20 -27.50 1.41
CA GLY A 572 12.14 -28.52 1.64
C GLY A 572 12.14 -29.02 3.08
N LYS A 573 12.40 -30.31 3.28
CA LYS A 573 12.49 -30.97 4.59
C LYS A 573 13.91 -31.08 5.13
N ALA A 574 14.92 -30.67 4.37
CA ALA A 574 16.32 -30.79 4.74
C ALA A 574 16.90 -29.45 5.20
N ILE A 575 17.86 -29.53 6.13
CA ILE A 575 18.67 -28.40 6.59
C ILE A 575 20.08 -28.54 6.04
N ILE A 576 20.51 -27.58 5.23
CA ILE A 576 21.82 -27.51 4.60
C ILE A 576 22.72 -26.62 5.45
N HIS A 577 23.91 -27.13 5.81
CA HIS A 577 24.94 -26.40 6.53
C HIS A 577 26.06 -26.04 5.57
N VAL A 578 26.40 -24.76 5.47
CA VAL A 578 27.52 -24.26 4.66
C VAL A 578 28.75 -24.14 5.53
N LEU A 579 29.80 -24.89 5.18
CA LEU A 579 31.04 -25.00 5.95
C LEU A 579 32.13 -24.17 5.28
N LYS A 580 32.94 -23.51 6.11
CA LYS A 580 34.21 -22.90 5.68
C LYS A 580 35.34 -23.85 6.08
N GLY A 581 35.86 -24.56 5.11
CA GLY A 581 36.93 -25.53 5.31
C GLY A 581 36.58 -26.92 4.79
N THR A 582 37.02 -27.95 5.51
CA THR A 582 36.84 -29.35 5.12
C THR A 582 35.42 -29.82 5.42
N VAL A 583 34.82 -30.60 4.53
CA VAL A 583 33.51 -31.28 4.79
C VAL A 583 33.74 -32.70 5.33
N PRO A 584 32.87 -33.22 6.20
CA PRO A 584 32.82 -34.61 6.62
C PRO A 584 32.32 -35.50 5.48
N ARG A 585 32.55 -36.83 5.62
CA ARG A 585 32.02 -37.82 4.66
C ARG A 585 30.58 -38.17 4.96
N GLU A 586 29.85 -38.68 3.96
CA GLU A 586 28.53 -39.23 4.19
C GLU A 586 28.61 -40.42 5.17
N GLY A 587 27.68 -40.45 6.12
CA GLY A 587 27.65 -41.43 7.21
C GLY A 587 28.56 -41.14 8.39
N GLU A 588 29.46 -40.16 8.33
CA GLU A 588 30.36 -39.78 9.42
C GLU A 588 29.61 -39.12 10.57
N GLU A 589 30.00 -39.43 11.79
CA GLU A 589 29.51 -38.78 12.99
C GLU A 589 30.18 -37.43 13.20
N VAL A 590 29.36 -36.41 13.52
CA VAL A 590 29.81 -35.04 13.73
C VAL A 590 29.29 -34.51 15.05
N GLU A 591 30.01 -33.59 15.66
CA GLU A 591 29.59 -32.84 16.83
C GLU A 591 29.47 -31.35 16.45
N GLY A 592 28.22 -30.81 16.53
CA GLY A 592 27.94 -29.41 16.27
C GLY A 592 28.01 -28.59 17.54
N THR A 593 28.60 -27.40 17.46
CA THR A 593 28.65 -26.40 18.54
C THR A 593 28.20 -25.06 18.02
N ILE A 594 27.14 -24.49 18.59
CA ILE A 594 26.54 -23.23 18.16
C ILE A 594 27.35 -22.06 18.76
N ASN A 595 27.50 -20.97 18.00
CA ASN A 595 27.88 -19.67 18.54
C ASN A 595 26.76 -19.15 19.43
N TRP A 596 26.85 -19.51 20.72
CA TRP A 596 25.79 -19.21 21.69
C TRP A 596 25.61 -17.72 21.95
N GLU A 597 26.67 -16.93 21.90
CA GLU A 597 26.57 -15.49 22.09
C GLU A 597 25.67 -14.90 20.99
N ARG A 598 25.95 -15.21 19.72
CA ARG A 598 25.12 -14.81 18.57
C ARG A 598 23.67 -15.29 18.73
N ARG A 599 23.44 -16.60 18.96
CA ARG A 599 22.11 -17.18 19.12
C ARG A 599 21.33 -16.50 20.23
N SER A 600 21.92 -16.26 21.37
CA SER A 600 21.25 -15.65 22.51
C SER A 600 20.78 -14.21 22.22
N TYR A 601 21.57 -13.42 21.52
CA TYR A 601 21.17 -12.08 21.11
C TYR A 601 20.07 -12.11 20.02
N LEU A 602 20.14 -13.02 19.07
CA LEU A 602 19.07 -13.20 18.08
C LEU A 602 17.75 -13.61 18.72
N MET A 603 17.77 -14.52 19.71
CA MET A 603 16.58 -14.90 20.48
C MET A 603 15.99 -13.71 21.25
N ARG A 604 16.83 -12.90 21.91
CA ARG A 604 16.41 -11.68 22.61
C ARG A 604 15.78 -10.68 21.65
N ALA A 605 16.45 -10.40 20.53
CA ALA A 605 15.94 -9.50 19.50
C ALA A 605 14.62 -10.00 18.90
N HIS A 606 14.49 -11.32 18.68
CA HIS A 606 13.27 -11.90 18.13
C HIS A 606 12.09 -11.78 19.12
N THR A 607 12.31 -12.14 20.38
CA THR A 607 11.25 -12.00 21.39
C THR A 607 10.91 -10.53 21.63
N ALA A 608 11.89 -9.61 21.63
CA ALA A 608 11.65 -8.18 21.72
C ALA A 608 10.80 -7.64 20.55
N THR A 609 10.90 -8.22 19.34
CA THR A 609 10.01 -7.87 18.22
C THR A 609 8.55 -8.04 18.61
N HIS A 610 8.20 -9.20 19.21
CA HIS A 610 6.84 -9.49 19.68
C HIS A 610 6.40 -8.55 20.80
N LEU A 611 7.31 -8.18 21.72
CA LEU A 611 7.00 -7.23 22.78
C LEU A 611 6.71 -5.84 22.25
N ILE A 612 7.56 -5.35 21.33
CA ILE A 612 7.40 -4.04 20.68
C ILE A 612 6.14 -4.02 19.83
N MET A 613 5.83 -5.12 19.13
CA MET A 613 4.59 -5.27 18.34
C MET A 613 3.35 -5.14 19.22
N GLY A 614 3.31 -5.89 20.33
CA GLY A 614 2.22 -5.81 21.30
C GLY A 614 2.11 -4.44 21.97
N ALA A 615 3.24 -3.75 22.24
CA ALA A 615 3.25 -2.39 22.77
C ALA A 615 2.76 -1.37 21.73
N ALA A 616 3.25 -1.47 20.48
CA ALA A 616 2.84 -0.58 19.40
C ALA A 616 1.32 -0.66 19.16
N ARG A 617 0.75 -1.85 19.17
CA ARG A 617 -0.70 -2.06 19.04
C ARG A 617 -1.50 -1.42 20.17
N ARG A 618 -1.01 -1.45 21.40
CA ARG A 618 -1.69 -0.83 22.56
C ARG A 618 -1.59 0.69 22.57
N VAL A 619 -0.52 1.24 22.00
CA VAL A 619 -0.29 2.69 21.96
C VAL A 619 -0.94 3.33 20.75
N LEU A 620 -0.85 2.68 19.59
CA LEU A 620 -1.23 3.26 18.29
C LEU A 620 -2.60 2.80 17.79
N GLY A 621 -3.10 1.65 18.28
CA GLY A 621 -4.37 1.06 17.88
C GLY A 621 -4.26 -0.30 17.20
N GLN A 622 -5.43 -0.92 17.01
CA GLN A 622 -5.54 -2.31 16.54
C GLN A 622 -5.23 -2.48 15.04
N HIS A 623 -5.13 -1.40 14.28
CA HIS A 623 -4.70 -1.37 12.88
C HIS A 623 -3.20 -1.68 12.69
N VAL A 624 -2.44 -1.77 13.78
CA VAL A 624 -1.00 -2.06 13.71
C VAL A 624 -0.77 -3.53 13.38
N TRP A 625 -0.13 -3.78 12.23
CA TRP A 625 0.31 -5.08 11.74
C TRP A 625 1.79 -5.04 11.38
N GLN A 626 2.46 -6.20 11.43
CA GLN A 626 3.83 -6.32 10.98
C GLN A 626 3.89 -6.25 9.45
N ALA A 627 4.56 -5.23 8.91
CA ALA A 627 4.86 -5.11 7.49
C ALA A 627 6.21 -5.75 7.12
N GLY A 628 7.09 -5.95 8.11
CA GLY A 628 8.37 -6.61 7.95
C GLY A 628 9.17 -6.63 9.25
N ALA A 629 10.15 -7.50 9.34
CA ALA A 629 11.07 -7.53 10.47
C ALA A 629 12.42 -8.12 10.07
N GLN A 630 13.49 -7.65 10.70
CA GLN A 630 14.82 -8.22 10.56
C GLN A 630 15.55 -8.13 11.90
N LYS A 631 16.16 -9.23 12.31
CA LYS A 631 16.87 -9.37 13.57
C LYS A 631 18.36 -9.49 13.28
N ASN A 632 19.17 -8.71 13.95
CA ASN A 632 20.61 -8.85 13.97
C ASN A 632 21.11 -8.82 15.42
N VAL A 633 22.36 -9.12 15.65
CA VAL A 633 22.95 -9.20 17.00
C VAL A 633 22.98 -7.83 17.67
N GLU A 634 23.41 -6.80 16.96
CA GLU A 634 23.58 -5.45 17.50
C GLU A 634 22.29 -4.65 17.53
N GLN A 635 21.51 -4.73 16.46
CA GLN A 635 20.25 -4.01 16.32
C GLN A 635 19.25 -4.80 15.47
N ALA A 636 18.00 -4.60 15.71
CA ALA A 636 16.91 -5.19 14.94
C ALA A 636 15.93 -4.12 14.48
N ARG A 637 15.08 -4.47 13.53
CA ARG A 637 14.03 -3.60 13.03
C ARG A 637 12.70 -4.31 12.96
N LEU A 638 11.66 -3.55 13.24
CA LEU A 638 10.27 -3.94 13.06
C LEU A 638 9.60 -2.85 12.21
N ASP A 639 9.04 -3.24 11.08
CA ASP A 639 8.24 -2.37 10.21
C ASP A 639 6.77 -2.63 10.52
N ILE A 640 6.02 -1.60 10.87
CA ILE A 640 4.61 -1.68 11.26
C ILE A 640 3.73 -0.83 10.34
N THR A 641 2.49 -1.26 10.15
CA THR A 641 1.49 -0.44 9.47
C THR A 641 1.03 0.69 10.40
N HIS A 642 1.11 1.94 9.92
CA HIS A 642 0.56 3.10 10.63
C HIS A 642 0.38 4.28 9.67
N TYR A 643 -0.73 4.99 9.79
CA TYR A 643 -1.17 6.04 8.87
C TYR A 643 -0.48 7.40 9.08
N GLN A 644 0.22 7.60 10.22
CA GLN A 644 0.95 8.81 10.57
C GLN A 644 2.40 8.50 10.93
N ARG A 645 3.23 9.54 11.09
CA ARG A 645 4.56 9.39 11.67
C ARG A 645 4.46 9.22 13.17
N LEU A 646 5.29 8.33 13.72
CA LEU A 646 5.38 8.15 15.16
C LEU A 646 5.93 9.42 15.82
N THR A 647 5.23 9.91 16.82
CA THR A 647 5.71 10.99 17.68
C THR A 647 6.69 10.46 18.72
N LEU A 648 7.52 11.33 19.27
CA LEU A 648 8.45 10.92 20.35
C LEU A 648 7.71 10.36 21.57
N ASP A 649 6.55 10.92 21.91
CA ASP A 649 5.75 10.47 23.04
C ASP A 649 5.20 9.04 22.82
N GLU A 650 4.76 8.73 21.61
CA GLU A 650 4.34 7.38 21.24
C GLU A 650 5.51 6.41 21.29
N VAL A 651 6.68 6.78 20.76
CA VAL A 651 7.89 5.97 20.81
C VAL A 651 8.28 5.67 22.26
N PHE A 652 8.24 6.67 23.14
CA PHE A 652 8.55 6.48 24.57
C PHE A 652 7.52 5.60 25.27
N LYS A 653 6.24 5.73 24.97
CA LYS A 653 5.19 4.84 25.51
C LYS A 653 5.41 3.40 25.05
N ILE A 654 5.71 3.17 23.76
CA ILE A 654 6.00 1.83 23.21
C ILE A 654 7.21 1.23 23.91
N GLU A 655 8.31 2.00 24.03
CA GLU A 655 9.53 1.57 24.71
C GLU A 655 9.28 1.22 26.18
N THR A 656 8.54 2.07 26.88
CA THR A 656 8.19 1.88 28.30
C THR A 656 7.35 0.62 28.48
N LEU A 657 6.29 0.44 27.69
CA LEU A 657 5.43 -0.73 27.78
C LEU A 657 6.17 -2.03 27.43
N ALA A 658 7.03 -2.03 26.42
CA ALA A 658 7.83 -3.19 26.05
C ALA A 658 8.79 -3.58 27.19
N ASN A 659 9.45 -2.58 27.83
CA ASN A 659 10.32 -2.83 28.98
C ASN A 659 9.55 -3.25 30.25
N GLN A 660 8.33 -2.78 30.44
CA GLN A 660 7.48 -3.26 31.54
C GLN A 660 7.26 -4.79 31.44
N VAL A 661 6.96 -5.28 30.26
CA VAL A 661 6.80 -6.73 30.00
C VAL A 661 8.10 -7.51 30.25
N VAL A 662 9.25 -6.89 29.98
CA VAL A 662 10.56 -7.48 30.36
C VAL A 662 10.70 -7.59 31.89
N ILE A 663 10.33 -6.52 32.61
CA ILE A 663 10.39 -6.45 34.07
C ILE A 663 9.42 -7.46 34.70
N ASP A 664 8.26 -7.66 34.11
CA ASP A 664 7.21 -8.58 34.59
C ASP A 664 7.60 -10.06 34.43
N MET A 665 8.69 -10.35 33.70
CA MET A 665 9.26 -11.70 33.53
C MET A 665 8.24 -12.74 33.07
N ILE A 666 7.45 -12.39 32.04
CA ILE A 666 6.38 -13.24 31.51
C ILE A 666 6.95 -14.46 30.80
N PRO A 667 6.43 -15.70 31.06
CA PRO A 667 6.83 -16.87 30.29
C PRO A 667 6.53 -16.74 28.80
N VAL A 668 7.46 -17.24 27.97
CA VAL A 668 7.32 -17.35 26.52
C VAL A 668 7.11 -18.82 26.17
N GLU A 669 5.89 -19.14 25.77
CA GLU A 669 5.47 -20.49 25.43
C GLU A 669 5.52 -20.70 23.92
N THR A 670 5.93 -21.89 23.49
CA THR A 670 5.89 -22.30 22.08
C THR A 670 5.08 -23.59 21.96
N LEU A 671 4.05 -23.55 21.14
CA LEU A 671 3.09 -24.63 20.95
C LEU A 671 2.99 -25.01 19.48
N TRP A 672 2.86 -26.29 19.18
CA TRP A 672 2.44 -26.76 17.88
C TRP A 672 0.96 -27.07 17.93
N LEU A 673 0.15 -26.41 17.13
CA LEU A 673 -1.30 -26.59 17.06
C LEU A 673 -1.70 -26.94 15.63
N GLN A 674 -2.77 -27.75 15.49
CA GLN A 674 -3.40 -27.90 14.19
C GLN A 674 -3.86 -26.52 13.71
N ARG A 675 -3.80 -26.26 12.40
CA ARG A 675 -4.10 -24.95 11.83
C ARG A 675 -5.49 -24.45 12.21
N ASP A 676 -6.49 -25.30 12.05
CA ASP A 676 -7.88 -24.99 12.36
C ASP A 676 -8.08 -24.69 13.86
N GLU A 677 -7.38 -25.42 14.73
CA GLU A 677 -7.37 -25.18 16.18
C GLU A 677 -6.72 -23.83 16.52
N ALA A 678 -5.56 -23.54 15.91
CA ALA A 678 -4.84 -22.28 16.11
C ALA A 678 -5.68 -21.08 15.65
N GLU A 679 -6.27 -21.16 14.46
CA GLU A 679 -7.13 -20.12 13.90
C GLU A 679 -8.42 -19.93 14.69
N ALA A 680 -9.05 -21.01 15.15
CA ALA A 680 -10.26 -20.95 15.98
C ALA A 680 -9.99 -20.31 17.34
N LYS A 681 -8.82 -20.59 17.94
CA LYS A 681 -8.45 -20.15 19.29
C LYS A 681 -7.88 -18.73 19.33
N HIS A 682 -7.05 -18.37 18.35
CA HIS A 682 -6.27 -17.13 18.35
C HIS A 682 -6.65 -16.17 17.23
N GLY A 683 -7.51 -16.58 16.28
CA GLY A 683 -7.92 -15.81 15.13
C GLY A 683 -6.78 -15.59 14.12
N PHE A 684 -7.03 -14.75 13.14
CA PHE A 684 -6.10 -14.50 12.02
C PHE A 684 -4.96 -13.53 12.35
N ARG A 685 -4.97 -12.93 13.54
CA ARG A 685 -3.82 -12.13 14.03
C ARG A 685 -2.55 -12.94 14.22
N LEU A 686 -2.64 -14.26 14.20
CA LEU A 686 -1.48 -15.16 14.14
C LEU A 686 -0.53 -14.82 12.98
N TYR A 687 -1.07 -14.36 11.86
CA TYR A 687 -0.33 -14.18 10.60
C TYR A 687 0.38 -12.82 10.48
N GLN A 688 1.12 -12.40 11.51
CA GLN A 688 1.88 -11.14 11.49
C GLN A 688 3.05 -11.16 10.50
N GLY A 689 3.69 -12.31 10.35
CA GLY A 689 4.81 -12.51 9.41
C GLY A 689 4.41 -12.94 8.00
N GLY A 690 3.11 -12.96 7.66
CA GLY A 690 2.56 -13.49 6.42
C GLY A 690 2.06 -14.92 6.54
N ALA A 691 1.69 -15.54 5.42
CA ALA A 691 1.14 -16.91 5.38
C ALA A 691 2.13 -17.94 5.91
N VAL A 692 1.63 -18.87 6.71
CA VAL A 692 2.40 -19.99 7.24
C VAL A 692 1.90 -21.28 6.58
N PRO A 693 2.69 -21.94 5.73
CA PRO A 693 2.28 -23.20 5.11
C PRO A 693 2.28 -24.37 6.11
N GLY A 694 1.45 -25.39 5.85
CA GLY A 694 1.46 -26.64 6.59
C GLY A 694 0.21 -26.89 7.44
N LYS A 695 0.11 -28.15 7.91
CA LYS A 695 -1.01 -28.63 8.73
C LYS A 695 -0.96 -28.11 10.16
N GLU A 696 0.25 -27.97 10.68
CA GLU A 696 0.54 -27.52 12.03
C GLU A 696 1.18 -26.14 12.00
N ILE A 697 0.76 -25.28 12.88
CA ILE A 697 1.29 -23.93 13.06
C ILE A 697 2.05 -23.90 14.39
N ARG A 698 3.29 -23.43 14.35
CA ARG A 698 4.05 -23.13 15.56
C ARG A 698 3.62 -21.76 16.08
N VAL A 699 2.94 -21.75 17.22
CA VAL A 699 2.44 -20.57 17.89
C VAL A 699 3.38 -20.18 19.01
N VAL A 700 3.81 -18.94 19.05
CA VAL A 700 4.59 -18.32 20.13
C VAL A 700 3.66 -17.41 20.92
N LYS A 701 3.53 -17.70 22.22
CA LYS A 701 2.66 -16.99 23.14
C LYS A 701 3.49 -16.33 24.25
N VAL A 702 3.32 -15.05 24.45
CA VAL A 702 3.90 -14.28 25.56
C VAL A 702 2.78 -13.93 26.54
N GLY A 703 2.45 -14.86 27.44
CA GLY A 703 1.31 -14.69 28.33
C GLY A 703 0.04 -14.26 27.60
N ASP A 704 -0.63 -13.23 28.10
CA ASP A 704 -1.76 -12.57 27.42
C ASP A 704 -1.34 -11.29 26.67
N TRP A 705 -0.03 -11.10 26.51
CA TRP A 705 0.52 -9.92 25.85
C TRP A 705 0.46 -9.99 24.33
N GLU A 706 0.94 -11.09 23.74
CA GLU A 706 1.02 -11.30 22.30
C GLU A 706 1.00 -12.78 21.93
N VAL A 707 0.38 -13.10 20.79
CA VAL A 707 0.32 -14.45 20.22
C VAL A 707 0.52 -14.38 18.72
N GLU A 708 1.56 -15.05 18.20
CA GLU A 708 1.87 -15.03 16.77
C GLU A 708 2.29 -16.41 16.26
N ALA A 709 2.02 -16.70 14.99
CA ALA A 709 2.60 -17.82 14.28
C ALA A 709 4.05 -17.48 13.91
N CYS A 710 4.99 -18.10 14.57
CA CYS A 710 6.40 -17.73 14.42
C CYS A 710 7.32 -18.96 14.40
N ALA A 711 8.20 -18.99 13.39
CA ALA A 711 9.20 -20.05 13.23
C ALA A 711 10.55 -19.76 13.92
N GLY A 712 10.74 -18.59 14.52
CA GLY A 712 11.99 -18.18 15.12
C GLY A 712 12.33 -18.84 16.46
N THR A 713 13.54 -18.61 16.93
CA THR A 713 13.96 -19.03 18.29
C THR A 713 13.71 -17.90 19.28
N HIS A 714 13.23 -18.25 20.48
CA HIS A 714 12.80 -17.31 21.50
C HIS A 714 13.44 -17.62 22.85
N VAL A 715 13.53 -16.60 23.70
CA VAL A 715 13.87 -16.79 25.12
C VAL A 715 12.70 -17.45 25.85
N ARG A 716 12.96 -18.13 26.97
CA ARG A 716 11.92 -18.79 27.77
C ARG A 716 11.12 -17.81 28.63
N ASN A 717 11.71 -16.67 28.92
CA ASN A 717 11.12 -15.64 29.77
C ASN A 717 11.49 -14.26 29.26
N THR A 718 10.57 -13.30 29.28
CA THR A 718 10.79 -11.96 28.76
C THR A 718 11.92 -11.21 29.50
N GLY A 719 12.16 -11.53 30.78
CA GLY A 719 13.28 -10.96 31.56
C GLY A 719 14.66 -11.26 30.98
N GLU A 720 14.81 -12.34 30.20
CA GLU A 720 16.09 -12.69 29.57
C GLU A 720 16.46 -11.74 28.41
N ILE A 721 15.51 -10.96 27.88
CA ILE A 721 15.77 -9.95 26.84
C ILE A 721 16.69 -8.87 27.38
N GLY A 722 16.54 -8.53 28.67
CA GLY A 722 17.18 -7.38 29.28
C GLY A 722 16.56 -6.08 28.78
N PHE A 723 17.33 -5.01 28.81
CA PHE A 723 16.84 -3.69 28.40
C PHE A 723 16.58 -3.62 26.90
N ILE A 724 15.42 -3.06 26.52
CA ILE A 724 15.06 -2.73 25.13
C ILE A 724 15.21 -1.22 24.94
N LYS A 725 15.99 -0.80 23.93
CA LYS A 725 16.12 0.61 23.54
C LYS A 725 15.69 0.83 22.11
N ILE A 726 14.69 1.67 21.89
CA ILE A 726 14.36 2.16 20.55
C ILE A 726 15.41 3.20 20.17
N LEU A 727 16.13 2.93 19.09
CA LEU A 727 17.25 3.77 18.62
C LEU A 727 16.73 4.97 17.85
N TYR A 728 15.85 4.71 16.87
CA TYR A 728 15.17 5.70 16.06
C TYR A 728 13.96 5.06 15.35
N THR A 729 13.12 5.92 14.80
CA THR A 729 12.01 5.54 13.91
C THR A 729 12.12 6.29 12.59
N GLU A 730 11.69 5.67 11.51
CA GLU A 730 11.69 6.28 10.19
C GLU A 730 10.50 5.80 9.35
N ARG A 731 9.97 6.68 8.52
CA ARG A 731 8.96 6.30 7.53
C ARG A 731 9.63 5.67 6.33
N ILE A 732 9.33 4.39 6.07
CA ILE A 732 9.86 3.64 4.93
C ILE A 732 9.08 3.95 3.67
N GLN A 733 7.77 3.97 3.81
CA GLN A 733 6.83 4.33 2.77
C GLN A 733 5.54 4.85 3.43
N ASP A 734 4.64 5.40 2.63
CA ASP A 734 3.37 5.83 3.17
C ASP A 734 2.59 4.63 3.72
N GLY A 735 2.12 4.76 4.96
CA GLY A 735 1.45 3.68 5.69
C GLY A 735 2.37 2.70 6.41
N VAL A 736 3.72 2.84 6.35
CA VAL A 736 4.66 1.95 7.03
C VAL A 736 5.73 2.73 7.78
N GLU A 737 5.78 2.53 9.08
CA GLU A 737 6.77 3.09 10.00
C GLU A 737 7.74 2.00 10.48
N ARG A 738 9.03 2.31 10.47
CA ARG A 738 10.09 1.43 10.97
C ARG A 738 10.50 1.82 12.36
N ILE A 739 10.57 0.84 13.25
CA ILE A 739 11.13 0.95 14.59
C ILE A 739 12.44 0.18 14.59
N VAL A 740 13.57 0.88 14.80
CA VAL A 740 14.89 0.27 14.96
C VAL A 740 15.24 0.26 16.44
N TYR A 741 15.64 -0.91 16.94
CA TYR A 741 15.87 -1.11 18.36
C TYR A 741 17.06 -2.04 18.63
N ALA A 742 17.58 -1.98 19.85
CA ALA A 742 18.60 -2.86 20.38
C ALA A 742 18.13 -3.52 21.68
N THR A 743 18.75 -4.64 22.06
CA THR A 743 18.43 -5.39 23.27
C THR A 743 19.67 -5.65 24.13
N GLY A 744 19.47 -5.86 25.43
CA GLY A 744 20.51 -6.23 26.39
C GLY A 744 21.70 -5.27 26.37
N ARG A 745 22.94 -5.81 26.22
CA ARG A 745 24.16 -5.02 26.23
C ARG A 745 24.17 -3.92 25.16
N TYR A 746 23.72 -4.20 23.95
CA TYR A 746 23.72 -3.24 22.84
C TYR A 746 22.74 -2.07 23.08
N ALA A 747 21.65 -2.32 23.77
CA ALA A 747 20.73 -1.25 24.22
C ALA A 747 21.37 -0.32 25.25
N ILE A 748 22.16 -0.88 26.17
CA ILE A 748 22.94 -0.11 27.16
C ILE A 748 24.01 0.70 26.46
N GLU A 749 24.79 0.10 25.57
CA GLU A 749 25.86 0.76 24.80
C GLU A 749 25.30 1.94 23.99
N ALA A 750 24.14 1.74 23.32
CA ALA A 750 23.48 2.79 22.57
C ALA A 750 23.02 3.96 23.46
N SER A 751 22.55 3.67 24.68
CA SER A 751 22.20 4.69 25.66
C SER A 751 23.43 5.47 26.13
N GLN A 752 24.56 4.76 26.40
CA GLN A 752 25.81 5.38 26.76
C GLN A 752 26.42 6.28 25.68
N VAL A 753 26.25 5.92 24.40
CA VAL A 753 26.66 6.76 23.27
C VAL A 753 25.89 8.08 23.27
N LYS A 754 24.58 8.05 23.51
CA LYS A 754 23.76 9.27 23.63
C LYS A 754 24.15 10.11 24.84
N GLU A 755 24.42 9.47 25.97
CA GLU A 755 24.88 10.17 27.19
C GLU A 755 26.22 10.85 26.95
N LYS A 756 27.20 10.16 26.37
CA LYS A 756 28.51 10.75 26.01
C LYS A 756 28.38 11.92 25.05
N LEU A 757 27.45 11.84 24.08
CA LEU A 757 27.17 12.96 23.17
C LEU A 757 26.60 14.17 23.94
N LEU A 758 25.65 13.92 24.84
CA LEU A 758 25.04 14.96 25.66
C LEU A 758 26.08 15.63 26.56
N GLN A 759 26.99 14.85 27.18
CA GLN A 759 28.08 15.37 27.96
C GLN A 759 29.04 16.25 27.13
N LYS A 760 29.45 15.76 25.93
CA LYS A 760 30.28 16.56 25.02
C LYS A 760 29.61 17.87 24.57
N LEU A 761 28.30 17.84 24.33
CA LEU A 761 27.55 19.07 24.05
C LEU A 761 27.53 20.03 25.25
N SER A 762 27.37 19.48 26.45
CA SER A 762 27.44 20.23 27.69
C SER A 762 28.79 20.93 27.87
N GLU A 763 29.88 20.20 27.63
CA GLU A 763 31.25 20.76 27.68
C GLU A 763 31.46 21.80 26.56
N THR A 764 31.02 21.53 25.34
CA THR A 764 31.19 22.45 24.20
C THR A 764 30.42 23.77 24.37
N LEU A 765 29.23 23.69 24.95
CA LEU A 765 28.36 24.86 25.19
C LEU A 765 28.56 25.49 26.56
N GLU A 766 29.47 24.93 27.37
CA GLU A 766 29.74 25.36 28.73
C GLU A 766 28.47 25.54 29.61
N ALA A 767 27.53 24.57 29.41
CA ALA A 767 26.23 24.62 30.04
C ALA A 767 25.83 23.22 30.56
N PRO A 768 25.19 23.12 31.74
CA PRO A 768 24.69 21.86 32.25
C PRO A 768 23.57 21.31 31.33
N ALA A 769 23.35 19.97 31.34
CA ALA A 769 22.47 19.28 30.43
C ALA A 769 21.05 19.90 30.36
N GLU A 770 20.51 20.33 31.49
CA GLU A 770 19.18 20.92 31.59
C GLU A 770 19.07 22.29 30.90
N LYS A 771 20.21 22.98 30.69
CA LYS A 771 20.28 24.31 30.07
C LYS A 771 20.76 24.30 28.63
N LEU A 772 21.15 23.13 28.08
CA LEU A 772 21.70 23.03 26.73
C LEU A 772 20.78 23.64 25.68
N LEU A 773 19.48 23.35 25.75
CA LEU A 773 18.51 23.86 24.78
C LEU A 773 18.41 25.39 24.85
N SER A 774 18.29 25.95 26.06
CA SER A 774 18.21 27.41 26.26
C SER A 774 19.50 28.13 25.84
N THR A 775 20.65 27.54 26.15
CA THR A 775 21.96 28.07 25.74
C THR A 775 22.11 28.04 24.20
N ALA A 776 21.77 26.93 23.57
CA ALA A 776 21.80 26.84 22.11
C ALA A 776 20.85 27.86 21.45
N GLN A 777 19.64 28.03 21.96
CA GLN A 777 18.70 29.04 21.48
C GLN A 777 19.24 30.46 21.65
N HIS A 778 19.88 30.73 22.78
CA HIS A 778 20.53 32.01 23.05
C HIS A 778 21.66 32.29 22.05
N LEU A 779 22.56 31.33 21.83
CA LEU A 779 23.66 31.44 20.86
C LEU A 779 23.16 31.66 19.42
N LEU A 780 22.09 30.95 19.02
CA LEU A 780 21.49 31.17 17.70
C LEU A 780 20.88 32.57 17.56
N LYS A 781 20.26 33.08 18.62
CA LYS A 781 19.74 34.44 18.66
C LYS A 781 20.86 35.45 18.58
N GLU A 782 21.86 35.33 19.46
CA GLU A 782 23.04 36.21 19.48
C GLU A 782 23.76 36.24 18.13
N ARG A 783 23.95 35.10 17.50
CA ARG A 783 24.49 35.01 16.13
C ARG A 783 23.66 35.79 15.10
N LYS A 784 22.34 35.73 15.23
CA LYS A 784 21.43 36.48 14.36
C LYS A 784 21.53 37.97 14.60
N ASP A 785 21.53 38.35 15.86
CA ASP A 785 21.62 39.76 16.29
C ASP A 785 22.98 40.35 15.89
N ASN A 786 24.07 39.61 16.09
CA ASN A 786 25.43 40.02 15.68
C ASN A 786 25.53 40.17 14.14
N ARG A 787 24.85 39.31 13.36
CA ARG A 787 24.80 39.47 11.91
C ARG A 787 24.06 40.74 11.50
N GLN A 788 22.98 41.09 12.17
CA GLN A 788 22.24 42.32 11.89
C GLN A 788 23.04 43.56 12.29
N GLU A 789 23.67 43.53 13.46
CA GLU A 789 24.51 44.62 13.94
C GLU A 789 25.74 44.82 13.03
N ASN A 790 26.43 43.75 12.64
CA ASN A 790 27.53 43.85 11.67
C ASN A 790 27.05 44.49 10.34
N LYS A 791 25.87 44.15 9.88
CA LYS A 791 25.29 44.77 8.68
C LYS A 791 25.05 46.26 8.87
N ARG A 792 24.51 46.65 10.04
CA ARG A 792 24.29 48.07 10.44
C ARG A 792 25.59 48.84 10.52
N LEU A 793 26.58 48.28 11.24
CA LEU A 793 27.91 48.92 11.39
C LEU A 793 28.60 49.08 10.03
N ILE A 794 28.49 48.11 9.10
CA ILE A 794 29.04 48.25 7.76
C ILE A 794 28.32 49.37 7.00
N GLU A 795 27.01 49.52 7.15
CA GLU A 795 26.25 50.62 6.53
C GLU A 795 26.64 52.01 7.12
N GLU A 796 26.83 52.12 8.45
CA GLU A 796 27.28 53.33 9.11
C GLU A 796 28.70 53.70 8.69
N LEU A 797 29.65 52.78 8.69
CA LEU A 797 31.02 52.96 8.22
C LEU A 797 31.04 53.40 6.76
N THR A 798 30.23 52.76 5.89
CA THR A 798 30.14 53.15 4.51
C THR A 798 29.66 54.59 4.33
N THR A 799 28.72 55.03 5.16
CA THR A 799 28.16 56.38 5.12
C THR A 799 29.17 57.42 5.61
N LEU A 800 29.92 57.10 6.70
CA LEU A 800 30.99 57.95 7.24
C LEU A 800 32.15 58.09 6.26
N GLU A 801 32.56 57.00 5.62
CA GLU A 801 33.63 57.01 4.58
C GLU A 801 33.28 57.85 3.37
N ILE A 802 32.05 57.79 2.90
CA ILE A 802 31.59 58.66 1.83
C ILE A 802 31.59 60.14 2.25
N GLY A 803 31.18 60.40 3.52
CA GLY A 803 31.21 61.73 4.11
C GLY A 803 32.63 62.31 4.23
N LYS A 804 33.60 61.46 4.62
CA LYS A 804 35.02 61.83 4.76
C LYS A 804 35.71 61.99 3.41
N ASN A 805 35.44 61.10 2.47
CA ASN A 805 35.98 61.14 1.12
C ASN A 805 35.51 62.36 0.29
N LEU A 806 34.43 62.98 0.71
CA LEU A 806 33.93 64.24 0.10
C LEU A 806 34.53 65.53 0.74
N LYS A 807 35.16 65.46 1.91
CA LYS A 807 35.78 66.61 2.62
C LYS A 807 37.29 66.61 2.56
N GLU A 808 37.93 65.45 2.46
CA GLU A 808 39.40 65.31 2.43
C GLU A 808 39.80 64.37 1.30
N ALA A 809 40.26 64.94 0.17
CA ALA A 809 41.12 64.39 -0.84
C ALA A 809 41.13 62.87 -1.03
N VAL A 810 40.05 62.30 -1.49
CA VAL A 810 40.21 61.16 -2.38
C VAL A 810 40.98 61.64 -3.58
N LYS A 811 42.11 61.03 -3.94
CA LYS A 811 42.83 61.30 -5.19
C LYS A 811 41.89 60.97 -6.35
N MET A 812 40.97 61.89 -6.66
CA MET A 812 40.14 61.83 -7.86
C MET A 812 41.00 62.30 -9.01
N VAL A 813 41.49 61.40 -9.76
CA VAL A 813 42.20 61.69 -11.02
C VAL A 813 41.17 61.90 -12.12
N ARG A 814 41.14 63.14 -12.63
CA ARG A 814 40.29 63.44 -13.78
C ARG A 814 40.92 62.89 -15.05
N ILE A 815 40.23 62.02 -15.72
CA ILE A 815 40.66 61.38 -16.97
C ILE A 815 39.64 61.68 -18.06
N GLY A 816 39.96 62.77 -18.85
CA GLY A 816 38.97 63.35 -19.75
C GLY A 816 37.73 63.83 -19.00
N ASP A 817 36.57 63.32 -19.37
CA ASP A 817 35.28 63.68 -18.76
C ASP A 817 34.82 62.72 -17.66
N VAL A 818 35.67 61.81 -17.23
CA VAL A 818 35.34 60.84 -16.11
C VAL A 818 36.29 61.10 -14.92
N LYS A 819 35.84 60.71 -13.71
CA LYS A 819 36.61 60.86 -12.49
C LYS A 819 36.98 59.48 -11.97
N LEU A 820 38.23 59.12 -11.85
CA LEU A 820 38.70 57.90 -11.25
C LEU A 820 38.99 58.08 -9.76
N SER A 821 38.32 57.32 -8.94
CA SER A 821 38.50 57.26 -7.48
C SER A 821 39.20 55.98 -7.08
N ILE A 822 40.33 56.06 -6.43
CA ILE A 822 41.11 54.91 -5.98
C ILE A 822 41.25 54.99 -4.48
N GLN A 823 40.94 53.88 -3.77
CA GLN A 823 41.02 53.84 -2.31
C GLN A 823 41.41 52.43 -1.81
N GLU A 824 42.26 52.38 -0.81
CA GLU A 824 42.56 51.17 -0.04
C GLU A 824 41.59 50.99 1.11
N PHE A 825 41.11 49.76 1.29
CA PHE A 825 40.22 49.37 2.39
C PHE A 825 40.95 48.43 3.35
N THR A 826 41.16 48.92 4.55
CA THR A 826 41.76 48.14 5.64
C THR A 826 40.79 48.08 6.82
N PRO A 827 40.42 46.89 7.33
CA PRO A 827 40.76 45.56 6.76
C PRO A 827 40.06 45.29 5.44
N LEU A 828 40.57 44.31 4.69
CA LEU A 828 40.00 43.84 3.41
C LEU A 828 38.53 43.39 3.62
N SER A 829 37.60 44.07 2.98
CA SER A 829 36.18 43.75 2.98
C SER A 829 35.55 44.03 1.63
N ILE A 830 35.25 43.00 0.88
CA ILE A 830 34.67 43.13 -0.47
C ILE A 830 33.29 43.76 -0.38
N ASP A 831 32.44 43.37 0.58
CA ASP A 831 31.10 43.95 0.75
C ASP A 831 31.14 45.42 1.04
N ARG A 832 32.09 45.87 1.85
CA ARG A 832 32.29 47.29 2.15
C ARG A 832 32.75 48.05 0.90
N MET A 833 33.70 47.50 0.12
CA MET A 833 34.14 48.10 -1.15
C MET A 833 32.99 48.23 -2.17
N ILE A 834 32.17 47.17 -2.31
CA ILE A 834 31.02 47.16 -3.25
C ILE A 834 30.01 48.24 -2.84
N ARG A 835 29.63 48.32 -1.57
CA ARG A 835 28.63 49.27 -1.08
C ARG A 835 29.12 50.71 -1.18
N THR A 836 30.38 50.95 -0.87
CA THR A 836 30.98 52.31 -1.01
C THR A 836 31.08 52.71 -2.48
N ALA A 837 31.50 51.80 -3.33
CA ALA A 837 31.55 52.05 -4.79
C ALA A 837 30.18 52.34 -5.38
N SER A 838 29.13 51.54 -5.00
CA SER A 838 27.76 51.74 -5.46
C SER A 838 27.23 53.13 -5.09
N LYS A 839 27.32 53.48 -3.81
CA LYS A 839 26.85 54.82 -3.34
C LYS A 839 27.62 55.97 -3.96
N LEU A 840 28.94 55.81 -4.21
CA LEU A 840 29.74 56.86 -4.86
C LEU A 840 29.34 57.03 -6.33
N THR A 841 29.17 55.92 -7.07
CA THR A 841 28.81 55.96 -8.48
C THR A 841 27.35 56.37 -8.71
N GLU A 842 26.44 56.07 -7.79
CA GLU A 842 25.07 56.60 -7.76
C GLU A 842 25.02 58.12 -7.58
N ARG A 843 25.86 58.65 -6.68
CA ARG A 843 25.92 60.08 -6.38
C ARG A 843 26.69 60.88 -7.46
N GLU A 844 27.81 60.33 -7.97
CA GLU A 844 28.61 60.91 -9.04
C GLU A 844 28.58 60.01 -10.26
N ALA A 845 27.63 60.25 -11.14
CA ALA A 845 27.41 59.43 -12.31
C ALA A 845 28.60 59.34 -13.30
N GLU A 846 29.57 60.26 -13.18
CA GLU A 846 30.81 60.33 -13.96
C GLU A 846 31.99 59.61 -13.27
N ALA A 847 31.77 59.04 -12.08
CA ALA A 847 32.81 58.37 -11.34
C ALA A 847 33.06 56.93 -11.86
N VAL A 848 34.33 56.56 -11.83
CA VAL A 848 34.84 55.20 -11.93
C VAL A 848 35.58 54.95 -10.61
N THR A 849 35.22 53.87 -9.90
CA THR A 849 35.88 53.53 -8.64
C THR A 849 36.76 52.32 -8.85
N MET A 850 37.92 52.28 -8.31
CA MET A 850 38.79 51.14 -8.14
C MET A 850 39.17 51.04 -6.64
N PHE A 851 38.40 50.27 -5.88
CA PHE A 851 38.66 50.08 -4.46
C PHE A 851 39.31 48.72 -4.27
N TYR A 852 40.38 48.71 -3.45
CA TYR A 852 41.13 47.49 -3.20
C TYR A 852 41.40 47.30 -1.68
N GLY A 853 41.69 46.09 -1.31
CA GLY A 853 42.16 45.73 -0.01
C GLY A 853 43.18 44.61 -0.15
N LYS A 854 44.12 44.56 0.79
CA LYS A 854 45.17 43.55 0.81
C LYS A 854 45.25 42.90 2.21
N ASP A 855 45.58 41.64 2.22
CA ASP A 855 46.03 40.89 3.39
C ASP A 855 47.46 40.38 3.17
N GLU A 856 47.96 39.55 4.07
CA GLU A 856 49.38 39.09 4.00
C GLU A 856 49.67 38.27 2.72
N LYS A 857 48.67 37.71 2.04
CA LYS A 857 48.87 36.79 0.92
C LYS A 857 48.16 37.20 -0.36
N THR A 858 47.14 38.02 -0.27
CA THR A 858 46.28 38.33 -1.40
C THR A 858 45.88 39.81 -1.48
N VAL A 859 45.62 40.28 -2.65
CA VAL A 859 44.95 41.55 -2.88
C VAL A 859 43.64 41.28 -3.66
N ARG A 860 42.59 41.99 -3.19
CA ARG A 860 41.28 41.95 -3.87
C ARG A 860 40.85 43.34 -4.17
N PHE A 861 40.15 43.52 -5.29
CA PHE A 861 39.67 44.85 -5.70
C PHE A 861 38.29 44.75 -6.37
N VAL A 862 37.58 45.86 -6.36
CA VAL A 862 36.29 46.10 -6.96
C VAL A 862 36.39 47.31 -7.87
N VAL A 863 35.90 47.17 -9.08
CA VAL A 863 35.75 48.30 -10.04
C VAL A 863 34.27 48.50 -10.29
N MET A 864 33.79 49.76 -10.16
CA MET A 864 32.42 50.11 -10.47
C MET A 864 32.42 51.39 -11.33
N VAL A 865 31.53 51.44 -12.31
CA VAL A 865 31.44 52.50 -13.31
C VAL A 865 30.06 53.14 -13.22
N GLY A 866 30.04 54.45 -12.96
CA GLY A 866 28.83 55.22 -12.94
C GLY A 866 28.19 55.36 -14.35
N ARG A 867 26.91 55.65 -14.40
CA ARG A 867 26.10 55.62 -15.62
C ARG A 867 26.66 56.50 -16.72
N LYS A 868 27.00 57.74 -16.40
CA LYS A 868 27.59 58.70 -17.39
C LYS A 868 29.01 58.29 -17.80
N ALA A 869 29.78 57.67 -16.88
CA ALA A 869 31.11 57.18 -17.25
C ALA A 869 31.01 55.97 -18.20
N LEU A 870 29.96 55.13 -18.04
CA LEU A 870 29.67 53.98 -18.92
C LEU A 870 29.28 54.48 -20.34
N GLU A 871 28.43 55.50 -20.42
CA GLU A 871 28.04 56.15 -21.68
C GLU A 871 29.25 56.73 -22.42
N LYS A 872 30.30 57.15 -21.67
CA LYS A 872 31.59 57.67 -22.24
C LYS A 872 32.61 56.57 -22.56
N GLY A 873 32.18 55.29 -22.46
CA GLY A 873 32.95 54.10 -22.87
C GLY A 873 33.79 53.44 -21.80
N ALA A 874 33.71 53.89 -20.55
CA ALA A 874 34.38 53.19 -19.43
C ALA A 874 33.72 51.82 -19.15
N LYS A 875 34.51 50.76 -18.95
CA LYS A 875 34.05 49.40 -18.75
C LYS A 875 34.80 48.75 -17.59
N ALA A 876 34.12 48.44 -16.52
CA ALA A 876 34.68 47.84 -15.31
C ALA A 876 35.33 46.46 -15.56
N ASN A 877 34.74 45.62 -16.38
CA ASN A 877 35.24 44.29 -16.68
C ASN A 877 36.60 44.32 -17.42
N GLU A 878 36.84 45.23 -18.35
CA GLU A 878 38.09 45.38 -19.05
C GLU A 878 39.18 45.91 -18.11
N ILE A 879 38.86 46.91 -17.28
CA ILE A 879 39.76 47.44 -16.23
C ILE A 879 40.15 46.36 -15.25
N ALA A 880 39.19 45.61 -14.77
CA ALA A 880 39.40 44.53 -13.81
C ALA A 880 40.28 43.40 -14.37
N ASN A 881 40.07 42.98 -15.63
CA ASN A 881 40.85 41.92 -16.25
C ASN A 881 42.34 42.36 -16.44
N GLU A 882 42.59 43.56 -16.95
CA GLU A 882 43.96 44.05 -17.12
C GLU A 882 44.67 44.25 -15.77
N THR A 883 43.98 44.72 -14.77
CA THR A 883 44.52 44.92 -13.41
C THR A 883 44.84 43.59 -12.77
N ALA A 884 43.93 42.62 -12.83
CA ALA A 884 44.09 41.31 -12.18
C ALA A 884 45.29 40.49 -12.78
N ARG A 885 45.54 40.62 -14.11
CA ARG A 885 46.69 39.96 -14.77
C ARG A 885 48.03 40.38 -14.15
N LEU A 886 48.21 41.67 -13.81
CA LEU A 886 49.43 42.15 -13.16
C LEU A 886 49.57 41.64 -11.75
N LEU A 887 48.48 41.44 -11.07
CA LEU A 887 48.41 40.90 -9.71
C LEU A 887 48.56 39.37 -9.68
N GLY A 888 48.70 38.72 -10.81
CA GLY A 888 48.84 37.24 -10.90
C GLY A 888 47.55 36.50 -10.59
N GLY A 889 46.40 37.09 -10.95
CA GLY A 889 45.09 36.52 -10.75
C GLY A 889 44.11 36.78 -11.87
N GLY A 890 42.81 36.73 -11.61
CA GLY A 890 41.72 36.92 -12.55
C GLY A 890 40.76 38.02 -12.14
N GLY A 891 40.16 38.67 -13.16
CA GLY A 891 39.06 39.63 -12.95
C GLY A 891 37.82 39.14 -13.74
N SER A 892 36.62 39.34 -13.17
CA SER A 892 35.38 39.03 -13.84
C SER A 892 34.28 40.03 -13.49
N GLY A 893 33.33 40.20 -14.40
CA GLY A 893 32.19 41.07 -14.18
C GLY A 893 31.56 41.58 -15.45
N ARG A 894 30.68 42.59 -15.28
CA ARG A 894 29.97 43.30 -16.37
C ARG A 894 30.59 44.70 -16.57
N PRO A 895 30.25 45.41 -17.68
CA PRO A 895 30.77 46.75 -17.93
C PRO A 895 30.56 47.74 -16.80
N GLU A 896 29.45 47.62 -16.04
CA GLU A 896 29.11 48.49 -14.91
C GLU A 896 29.79 48.13 -13.59
N PHE A 897 30.13 46.82 -13.44
CA PHE A 897 30.67 46.26 -12.18
C PHE A 897 31.57 45.07 -12.45
N ALA A 898 32.75 45.06 -11.92
CA ALA A 898 33.65 43.94 -11.93
C ALA A 898 34.47 43.84 -10.64
N GLN A 899 34.93 42.63 -10.33
CA GLN A 899 35.84 42.35 -9.23
C GLN A 899 37.00 41.48 -9.66
N GLY A 900 38.10 41.58 -8.96
CA GLY A 900 39.26 40.76 -9.25
C GLY A 900 40.22 40.75 -8.06
N GLY A 901 41.31 40.04 -8.27
CA GLY A 901 42.35 39.93 -7.29
C GLY A 901 43.53 39.10 -7.72
N GLY A 902 44.54 38.98 -6.89
CA GLY A 902 45.69 38.15 -7.16
C GLY A 902 46.59 37.94 -5.95
N THR A 903 47.68 37.19 -6.11
CA THR A 903 48.65 36.89 -5.03
C THR A 903 49.87 37.76 -5.00
N LYS A 904 50.04 38.68 -5.97
CA LYS A 904 51.17 39.62 -6.07
C LYS A 904 50.76 40.99 -5.52
N ALA A 905 50.56 41.06 -4.17
CA ALA A 905 50.13 42.25 -3.53
C ALA A 905 51.15 43.41 -3.57
N ASP A 906 52.44 43.10 -3.74
CA ASP A 906 53.56 44.04 -3.93
C ASP A 906 53.46 44.83 -5.23
N ARG A 907 52.71 44.34 -6.22
CA ARG A 907 52.53 44.98 -7.50
C ARG A 907 51.27 45.83 -7.62
N ILE A 908 50.62 46.16 -6.49
CA ILE A 908 49.35 46.88 -6.53
C ILE A 908 49.49 48.26 -7.15
N ASP A 909 50.59 48.99 -6.93
CA ASP A 909 50.84 50.30 -7.51
C ASP A 909 50.95 50.23 -9.04
N GLU A 910 51.59 49.19 -9.58
CA GLU A 910 51.66 48.96 -11.02
C GLU A 910 50.27 48.63 -11.60
N ALA A 911 49.49 47.84 -10.87
CA ALA A 911 48.16 47.50 -11.24
C ALA A 911 47.19 48.67 -11.27
N ILE A 912 47.35 49.60 -10.30
CA ILE A 912 46.61 50.85 -10.26
C ILE A 912 46.93 51.73 -11.50
N LYS A 913 48.23 51.90 -11.79
CA LYS A 913 48.65 52.65 -13.01
C LYS A 913 48.08 52.02 -14.28
N LYS A 914 48.02 50.67 -14.35
CA LYS A 914 47.45 49.97 -15.46
C LYS A 914 45.94 50.22 -15.60
N ALA A 915 45.22 50.24 -14.47
CA ALA A 915 43.80 50.61 -14.46
C ALA A 915 43.55 52.02 -14.99
N GLU A 916 44.39 52.99 -14.59
CA GLU A 916 44.34 54.38 -15.09
C GLU A 916 44.61 54.43 -16.61
N GLU A 917 45.64 53.71 -17.09
CA GLU A 917 45.95 53.67 -18.53
C GLU A 917 44.83 53.02 -19.33
N THR A 918 44.22 51.93 -18.81
CA THR A 918 43.11 51.23 -19.43
C THR A 918 41.90 52.12 -19.55
N LEU A 919 41.58 52.86 -18.46
CA LEU A 919 40.48 53.80 -18.47
C LEU A 919 40.78 54.98 -19.43
N LYS A 920 42.00 55.54 -19.49
CA LYS A 920 42.40 56.56 -20.45
C LYS A 920 42.18 56.12 -21.90
N LYS A 921 42.56 54.89 -22.24
CA LYS A 921 42.34 54.31 -23.58
C LYS A 921 40.86 54.13 -23.90
N GLN A 922 40.04 53.79 -22.96
CA GLN A 922 38.61 53.56 -23.14
C GLN A 922 37.89 54.89 -23.42
N VAL A 923 38.17 55.93 -22.64
CA VAL A 923 37.51 57.27 -22.73
C VAL A 923 38.06 58.11 -23.88
N SER A 924 39.32 57.87 -24.39
CA SER A 924 39.91 58.58 -25.49
C SER A 924 39.41 58.08 -26.88
N LYS A 925 38.78 56.90 -26.93
CA LYS A 925 38.13 56.41 -28.16
C LYS A 925 36.77 57.09 -28.30
N LYS A 926 36.60 58.07 -29.21
CA LYS A 926 35.28 58.59 -29.53
C LYS A 926 34.33 57.40 -29.86
N PRO A 927 33.13 57.37 -29.30
CA PRO A 927 32.14 56.34 -29.70
C PRO A 927 31.91 56.48 -31.21
N LYS A 928 32.04 55.35 -31.93
CA LYS A 928 31.58 55.24 -33.33
C LYS A 928 30.08 55.26 -33.37
#